data_f2f0b81cce6d05f6b3b450203ff73aff
#
_entry.id   f2f0b81cce6d05f6b3b450203ff73aff
#
_cell.length_a   1.000
_cell.length_b   1.000
_cell.length_c   1.000
_cell.angle_alpha   90.00
_cell.angle_beta   90.00
_cell.angle_gamma   90.00
#
_symmetry.space_group_name_H-M   'P 1'
#
loop_
_entity.id
_entity.type
_entity.pdbx_description
1 polymer ?
#
loop_
_entity_poly.entity_id
_entity_poly.type
_entity_poly.pdbx_seq_one_letter_code
_entity_poly.pdbx_strand_id
1 'polypeptide(L)'
;MKLEDIKPPVSTITGVGPAASKLFAKLNVFTAADLLSLYPKNYDDRRKRVPLSDFQKGKVNTAALVTGHEWFGFGKMRTLKIIITDGETNAALIAFNRPFLEKALPEGAAIAVNGTFAVKYGQLQSSSFEAVKLADSAAPDNLHSFTLPDAKILPVYPLTEGLNQKNVRKAVAAALRQYAKGIEDEIPEEIIAARKLLHKKDAIMLIHVPETLEEVEAARKTLIYEELFKFQTVMARRAWKHKGALPSVTVLSAACTIFSDSEDETEKINAEFEKNLSPLQKQLCARLPFELTRGQKKVITEMNADIDRGYKERCALLNGVQDAAKAPPFTMARLLQGDVGSGKTLAAFFACLRVINWKGQCALMAPTEILARQHAESAANLLEPLGITTAFLTGNVKAAGRTALLKQLKNGSVNILIGTHALFSQGVVYDDLQLAIIDEQHRFGVVQRQAIIDKGRKSEGENAITFEPHLLMMSATPIPQTLALTAFGDLDVSVIKTMPTGRKPVQTYLVREGNERNAYEAVRKQLAAGRQAYFVYPAIESDTAVGVKSAEEAFASLSESVFPEYKCALLHSKIDDDTQIAILKDFRAGKIHIIAATTVIEVGVDVPNANCIVIEEADRFGLAQLHQLRGRVGRGNEQSYCFLIYGKNLSESGIERMKVLRQNTDGFIIAEEDLKLRGPGEITGTAQSGNLTLGIADIARDREILLKAREDAFRVFEKGLQ
;
A
#
# COMPACT_ATOMS: atom_id res chain seq x y z
N MET A 1 18.87 -27.47 9.26
CA MET A 1 17.92 -27.55 8.11
C MET A 1 16.96 -26.37 8.22
N LYS A 2 16.80 -25.59 7.15
CA LYS A 2 15.84 -24.47 7.15
C LYS A 2 14.41 -25.01 7.19
N LEU A 3 13.47 -24.20 7.72
CA LEU A 3 12.06 -24.60 7.80
C LEU A 3 11.48 -24.91 6.40
N GLU A 4 11.80 -24.10 5.40
CA GLU A 4 11.34 -24.27 4.01
C GLU A 4 11.89 -25.53 3.29
N ASP A 5 12.95 -26.14 3.82
CA ASP A 5 13.52 -27.37 3.30
C ASP A 5 12.77 -28.63 3.75
N ILE A 6 11.81 -28.50 4.69
CA ILE A 6 10.99 -29.61 5.18
C ILE A 6 9.88 -29.92 4.17
N LYS A 7 10.23 -30.60 3.09
CA LYS A 7 9.35 -30.88 1.94
C LYS A 7 8.44 -32.13 2.05
N PRO A 8 8.54 -33.02 3.08
CA PRO A 8 7.61 -34.13 3.16
C PRO A 8 6.15 -33.66 3.07
N PRO A 9 5.28 -34.35 2.27
CA PRO A 9 3.89 -33.99 2.15
C PRO A 9 3.16 -34.00 3.51
N VAL A 10 2.18 -33.14 3.71
CA VAL A 10 1.40 -33.07 4.97
C VAL A 10 0.71 -34.39 5.31
N SER A 11 0.42 -35.22 4.31
CA SER A 11 -0.15 -36.56 4.48
C SER A 11 0.77 -37.58 5.17
N THR A 12 2.08 -37.29 5.25
CA THR A 12 3.04 -38.16 5.97
C THR A 12 3.06 -37.91 7.49
N ILE A 13 2.39 -36.85 7.94
CA ILE A 13 2.32 -36.49 9.35
C ILE A 13 1.31 -37.40 10.07
N THR A 14 1.71 -37.93 11.20
CA THR A 14 0.85 -38.81 12.02
C THR A 14 -0.47 -38.13 12.36
N GLY A 15 -1.59 -38.77 11.97
CA GLY A 15 -2.95 -38.27 12.19
C GLY A 15 -3.51 -37.43 11.05
N VAL A 16 -2.78 -37.26 9.93
CA VAL A 16 -3.26 -36.60 8.72
C VAL A 16 -3.49 -37.65 7.62
N GLY A 17 -4.72 -38.12 7.50
CA GLY A 17 -5.11 -39.02 6.42
C GLY A 17 -5.38 -38.29 5.09
N PRO A 18 -5.64 -39.05 3.98
CA PRO A 18 -5.86 -38.45 2.67
C PRO A 18 -7.02 -37.45 2.59
N ALA A 19 -8.09 -37.66 3.36
CA ALA A 19 -9.22 -36.73 3.43
C ALA A 19 -8.83 -35.42 4.12
N ALA A 20 -8.08 -35.49 5.24
CA ALA A 20 -7.59 -34.31 5.94
C ALA A 20 -6.56 -33.54 5.09
N SER A 21 -5.68 -34.23 4.35
CA SER A 21 -4.71 -33.62 3.45
C SER A 21 -5.40 -32.77 2.36
N LYS A 22 -6.51 -33.22 1.81
CA LYS A 22 -7.32 -32.42 0.85
C LYS A 22 -7.90 -31.15 1.48
N LEU A 23 -8.26 -31.20 2.77
CA LEU A 23 -8.76 -30.04 3.49
C LEU A 23 -7.63 -29.05 3.81
N PHE A 24 -6.44 -29.54 4.17
CA PHE A 24 -5.26 -28.70 4.35
C PHE A 24 -4.83 -28.01 3.05
N ALA A 25 -4.95 -28.69 1.91
CA ALA A 25 -4.67 -28.10 0.59
C ALA A 25 -5.54 -26.85 0.28
N LYS A 26 -6.81 -26.81 0.78
CA LYS A 26 -7.66 -25.60 0.68
C LYS A 26 -7.13 -24.40 1.49
N LEU A 27 -6.24 -24.64 2.44
CA LEU A 27 -5.53 -23.63 3.21
C LEU A 27 -4.10 -23.39 2.68
N ASN A 28 -3.79 -23.85 1.48
CA ASN A 28 -2.44 -23.81 0.88
C ASN A 28 -1.37 -24.54 1.69
N VAL A 29 -1.75 -25.57 2.46
CA VAL A 29 -0.84 -26.39 3.26
C VAL A 29 -0.63 -27.73 2.56
N PHE A 30 0.53 -27.92 1.93
CA PHE A 30 0.88 -29.10 1.14
C PHE A 30 1.98 -29.92 1.80
N THR A 31 2.90 -29.26 2.51
CA THR A 31 4.11 -29.85 3.13
C THR A 31 4.10 -29.70 4.65
N ALA A 32 5.02 -30.40 5.31
CA ALA A 32 5.26 -30.24 6.75
C ALA A 32 5.74 -28.82 7.08
N ALA A 33 6.52 -28.19 6.21
CA ALA A 33 6.90 -26.78 6.34
C ALA A 33 5.71 -25.85 6.35
N ASP A 34 4.77 -26.03 5.39
CA ASP A 34 3.56 -25.22 5.32
C ASP A 34 2.70 -25.37 6.56
N LEU A 35 2.62 -26.60 7.13
CA LEU A 35 1.87 -26.86 8.35
C LEU A 35 2.50 -26.17 9.57
N LEU A 36 3.83 -26.16 9.69
CA LEU A 36 4.55 -25.46 10.74
C LEU A 36 4.56 -23.93 10.54
N SER A 37 4.29 -23.47 9.34
CA SER A 37 4.09 -22.05 8.98
C SER A 37 2.61 -21.63 9.05
N LEU A 38 1.69 -22.55 9.34
CA LEU A 38 0.28 -22.21 9.55
C LEU A 38 0.10 -21.59 10.93
N TYR A 39 0.49 -20.32 11.06
CA TYR A 39 0.46 -19.63 12.35
C TYR A 39 -0.95 -19.40 12.89
N PRO A 40 -1.16 -19.51 14.22
CA PRO A 40 -2.45 -19.22 14.84
C PRO A 40 -2.87 -17.76 14.62
N LYS A 41 -4.16 -17.54 14.33
CA LYS A 41 -4.76 -16.20 14.24
C LYS A 41 -5.00 -15.59 15.63
N ASN A 42 -5.29 -16.43 16.62
CA ASN A 42 -5.62 -16.01 17.99
C ASN A 42 -5.29 -17.13 18.97
N TYR A 43 -5.41 -16.84 20.26
CA TYR A 43 -5.19 -17.80 21.35
C TYR A 43 -6.37 -17.79 22.29
N ASP A 44 -6.74 -18.98 22.76
CA ASP A 44 -7.81 -19.23 23.74
C ASP A 44 -7.15 -19.60 25.08
N ASP A 45 -7.03 -18.61 26.00
CA ASP A 45 -6.41 -18.81 27.30
C ASP A 45 -7.41 -19.44 28.28
N ARG A 46 -7.29 -20.77 28.49
CA ARG A 46 -8.14 -21.55 29.38
C ARG A 46 -7.55 -21.76 30.77
N ARG A 47 -6.44 -21.11 31.09
CA ARG A 47 -5.81 -21.21 32.40
C ARG A 47 -6.64 -20.53 33.51
N LYS A 48 -7.34 -19.46 33.15
CA LYS A 48 -8.20 -18.70 34.05
C LYS A 48 -9.66 -19.14 33.91
N ARG A 49 -10.32 -19.28 35.05
CA ARG A 49 -11.78 -19.44 35.07
C ARG A 49 -12.44 -18.11 34.81
N VAL A 50 -13.45 -18.12 33.95
CA VAL A 50 -14.33 -17.00 33.66
C VAL A 50 -15.75 -17.50 33.90
N PRO A 51 -16.44 -17.07 34.99
CA PRO A 51 -17.78 -17.56 35.33
C PRO A 51 -18.82 -17.06 34.32
N LEU A 52 -20.00 -17.63 34.38
CA LEU A 52 -21.14 -17.22 33.49
C LEU A 52 -21.54 -15.76 33.67
N SER A 53 -21.39 -15.22 34.89
CA SER A 53 -21.66 -13.80 35.19
C SER A 53 -20.76 -12.84 34.42
N ASP A 54 -19.55 -13.25 34.08
CA ASP A 54 -18.51 -12.44 33.45
C ASP A 54 -18.45 -12.59 31.90
N PHE A 55 -19.52 -13.10 31.28
CA PHE A 55 -19.59 -13.37 29.84
C PHE A 55 -19.24 -12.18 28.93
N GLN A 56 -19.39 -10.94 29.41
CA GLN A 56 -19.03 -9.72 28.68
C GLN A 56 -17.50 -9.48 28.61
N LYS A 57 -16.72 -10.06 29.54
CA LYS A 57 -15.27 -9.90 29.59
C LYS A 57 -14.51 -10.84 28.64
N GLY A 58 -15.21 -11.72 27.92
CA GLY A 58 -14.62 -12.64 26.98
C GLY A 58 -15.33 -13.99 26.93
N LYS A 59 -14.59 -15.02 26.52
CA LYS A 59 -15.13 -16.39 26.54
C LYS A 59 -15.27 -16.91 27.98
N VAL A 60 -16.45 -17.43 28.27
CA VAL A 60 -16.68 -18.16 29.52
C VAL A 60 -15.86 -19.43 29.53
N ASN A 61 -15.21 -19.73 30.67
CA ASN A 61 -14.47 -20.97 30.91
C ASN A 61 -14.69 -21.39 32.35
N THR A 62 -15.68 -22.26 32.61
CA THR A 62 -16.11 -22.59 33.96
C THR A 62 -16.62 -24.03 34.06
N ALA A 63 -16.77 -24.53 35.30
CA ALA A 63 -17.54 -25.72 35.56
C ALA A 63 -19.00 -25.33 35.80
N ALA A 64 -19.92 -26.07 35.26
CA ALA A 64 -21.37 -25.86 35.41
C ALA A 64 -22.11 -27.17 35.61
N LEU A 65 -23.24 -27.12 36.28
CA LEU A 65 -24.16 -28.23 36.48
C LEU A 65 -25.22 -28.23 35.35
N VAL A 66 -25.51 -29.37 34.76
CA VAL A 66 -26.67 -29.55 33.86
C VAL A 66 -27.92 -29.68 34.65
N THR A 67 -28.85 -28.75 34.52
CA THR A 67 -30.09 -28.70 35.29
C THR A 67 -31.32 -29.19 34.47
N GLY A 68 -31.22 -29.34 33.18
CA GLY A 68 -32.30 -29.83 32.37
C GLY A 68 -32.01 -29.79 30.88
N HIS A 69 -32.86 -30.50 30.12
CA HIS A 69 -32.85 -30.52 28.67
C HIS A 69 -34.21 -30.12 28.11
N GLU A 70 -34.24 -29.29 27.11
CA GLU A 70 -35.41 -28.87 26.38
C GLU A 70 -35.21 -29.09 24.88
N TRP A 71 -36.18 -29.66 24.19
CA TRP A 71 -36.16 -29.83 22.76
C TRP A 71 -37.16 -28.90 22.08
N PHE A 72 -36.72 -28.19 21.06
CA PHE A 72 -37.60 -27.34 20.24
C PHE A 72 -37.31 -27.50 18.73
N GLY A 73 -38.28 -27.11 17.89
CA GLY A 73 -38.23 -27.32 16.45
C GLY A 73 -38.75 -28.67 16.03
N PHE A 74 -38.96 -28.87 14.73
CA PHE A 74 -39.54 -30.07 14.12
C PHE A 74 -38.62 -30.68 13.06
N GLY A 75 -38.67 -32.00 12.92
CA GLY A 75 -37.97 -32.76 11.86
C GLY A 75 -36.44 -32.69 12.00
N LYS A 76 -35.74 -32.51 10.86
CA LYS A 76 -34.27 -32.46 10.80
C LYS A 76 -33.64 -31.23 11.43
N MET A 77 -34.44 -30.20 11.77
CA MET A 77 -33.95 -28.97 12.42
C MET A 77 -34.20 -28.93 13.94
N ARG A 78 -34.44 -30.10 14.54
CA ARG A 78 -34.63 -30.22 15.98
C ARG A 78 -33.39 -29.77 16.74
N THR A 79 -33.57 -28.84 17.68
CA THR A 79 -32.49 -28.20 18.43
C THR A 79 -32.60 -28.61 19.90
N LEU A 80 -31.49 -29.05 20.47
CA LEU A 80 -31.37 -29.35 21.89
C LEU A 80 -30.91 -28.09 22.65
N LYS A 81 -31.65 -27.70 23.66
CA LYS A 81 -31.27 -26.67 24.63
C LYS A 81 -30.92 -27.35 25.95
N ILE A 82 -29.69 -27.19 26.40
CA ILE A 82 -29.17 -27.72 27.66
C ILE A 82 -29.11 -26.54 28.63
N ILE A 83 -29.84 -26.65 29.72
CA ILE A 83 -29.85 -25.64 30.77
C ILE A 83 -28.73 -25.94 31.75
N ILE A 84 -27.92 -24.95 32.05
CA ILE A 84 -26.75 -25.07 32.91
C ILE A 84 -26.73 -23.97 33.97
N THR A 85 -26.08 -24.23 35.11
CA THR A 85 -25.83 -23.22 36.15
C THR A 85 -24.40 -23.40 36.68
N ASP A 86 -23.72 -22.30 36.99
CA ASP A 86 -22.42 -22.34 37.73
C ASP A 86 -22.60 -22.12 39.24
N GLY A 87 -23.84 -22.19 39.71
CA GLY A 87 -24.21 -21.96 41.13
C GLY A 87 -24.77 -20.54 41.35
N GLU A 88 -24.34 -19.57 40.61
CA GLU A 88 -24.77 -18.17 40.72
C GLU A 88 -25.64 -17.71 39.51
N THR A 89 -25.28 -18.14 38.32
CA THR A 89 -25.88 -17.70 37.09
C THR A 89 -26.41 -18.88 36.24
N ASN A 90 -27.60 -18.74 35.71
CA ASN A 90 -28.18 -19.72 34.79
C ASN A 90 -27.94 -19.33 33.32
N ALA A 91 -27.63 -20.32 32.49
CA ALA A 91 -27.44 -20.13 31.06
C ALA A 91 -27.97 -21.33 30.26
N ALA A 92 -28.03 -21.18 28.94
CA ALA A 92 -28.44 -22.24 28.04
C ALA A 92 -27.39 -22.50 26.95
N LEU A 93 -27.09 -23.76 26.66
CA LEU A 93 -26.31 -24.19 25.52
C LEU A 93 -27.29 -24.62 24.40
N ILE A 94 -27.16 -23.99 23.24
CA ILE A 94 -28.04 -24.24 22.08
C ILE A 94 -27.31 -25.12 21.10
N ALA A 95 -27.68 -26.38 21.02
CA ALA A 95 -27.02 -27.39 20.19
C ALA A 95 -27.85 -27.73 18.94
N PHE A 96 -27.48 -27.17 17.80
CA PHE A 96 -28.05 -27.43 16.51
C PHE A 96 -27.53 -28.77 15.98
N ASN A 97 -28.44 -29.70 15.61
CA ASN A 97 -28.09 -30.98 15.01
C ASN A 97 -27.06 -31.84 15.79
N ARG A 98 -27.11 -31.79 17.15
CA ARG A 98 -26.21 -32.52 18.04
C ARG A 98 -26.98 -33.30 19.11
N PRO A 99 -27.84 -34.26 18.71
CA PRO A 99 -28.70 -35.02 19.66
C PRO A 99 -27.88 -35.87 20.64
N PHE A 100 -26.67 -36.27 20.25
CA PHE A 100 -25.80 -37.09 21.10
C PHE A 100 -25.38 -36.35 22.41
N LEU A 101 -25.47 -35.02 22.46
CA LEU A 101 -25.12 -34.24 23.66
C LEU A 101 -26.08 -34.50 24.83
N GLU A 102 -27.32 -34.87 24.60
CA GLU A 102 -28.24 -35.24 25.67
C GLU A 102 -27.72 -36.43 26.51
N LYS A 103 -27.21 -37.45 25.82
CA LYS A 103 -26.60 -38.61 26.47
C LYS A 103 -25.19 -38.32 27.01
N ALA A 104 -24.43 -37.46 26.33
CA ALA A 104 -23.05 -37.12 26.75
C ALA A 104 -23.02 -36.20 27.95
N LEU A 105 -24.06 -35.39 28.17
CA LEU A 105 -24.18 -34.36 29.23
C LEU A 105 -25.54 -34.56 29.95
N PRO A 106 -25.73 -35.64 30.73
CA PRO A 106 -27.00 -35.93 31.38
C PRO A 106 -27.34 -34.90 32.46
N GLU A 107 -28.60 -34.82 32.83
CA GLU A 107 -29.06 -33.99 33.95
C GLU A 107 -28.37 -34.39 35.26
N GLY A 108 -27.98 -33.41 36.08
CA GLY A 108 -27.23 -33.62 37.31
C GLY A 108 -25.73 -33.74 37.09
N ALA A 109 -25.23 -33.86 35.86
CA ALA A 109 -23.79 -33.93 35.56
C ALA A 109 -23.09 -32.60 35.73
N ALA A 110 -21.88 -32.62 36.31
CA ALA A 110 -20.95 -31.51 36.26
C ALA A 110 -20.21 -31.52 34.92
N ILE A 111 -20.16 -30.38 34.27
CA ILE A 111 -19.53 -30.22 32.98
C ILE A 111 -18.55 -29.05 32.97
N ALA A 112 -17.44 -29.16 32.27
CA ALA A 112 -16.64 -28.01 31.88
C ALA A 112 -17.24 -27.37 30.63
N VAL A 113 -17.46 -26.07 30.67
CA VAL A 113 -18.00 -25.29 29.54
C VAL A 113 -17.02 -24.21 29.14
N ASN A 114 -16.69 -24.18 27.85
CA ASN A 114 -15.95 -23.09 27.23
C ASN A 114 -16.75 -22.56 26.02
N GLY A 115 -17.04 -21.27 25.96
CA GLY A 115 -17.82 -20.70 24.86
C GLY A 115 -18.10 -19.22 24.95
N THR A 116 -18.61 -18.66 23.87
CA THR A 116 -19.04 -17.26 23.82
C THR A 116 -20.53 -17.18 24.12
N PHE A 117 -20.89 -16.45 25.16
CA PHE A 117 -22.26 -16.28 25.60
C PHE A 117 -22.78 -14.89 25.28
N ALA A 118 -24.08 -14.79 25.02
CA ALA A 118 -24.79 -13.55 24.81
C ALA A 118 -26.22 -13.64 25.36
N VAL A 119 -26.78 -12.53 25.80
CA VAL A 119 -28.18 -12.46 26.20
C VAL A 119 -29.03 -12.39 24.93
N LYS A 120 -29.88 -13.40 24.70
CA LYS A 120 -30.87 -13.44 23.63
C LYS A 120 -32.22 -13.85 24.19
N TYR A 121 -33.25 -13.16 23.80
CA TYR A 121 -34.62 -13.41 24.30
C TYR A 121 -34.73 -13.41 25.84
N GLY A 122 -33.96 -12.55 26.50
CA GLY A 122 -33.94 -12.43 27.96
C GLY A 122 -33.18 -13.51 28.70
N GLN A 123 -32.51 -14.45 28.01
CA GLN A 123 -31.75 -15.55 28.59
C GLN A 123 -30.29 -15.53 28.12
N LEU A 124 -29.36 -15.77 29.04
CA LEU A 124 -27.95 -15.99 28.72
C LEU A 124 -27.78 -17.31 27.97
N GLN A 125 -27.26 -17.29 26.74
CA GLN A 125 -27.12 -18.50 25.95
C GLN A 125 -25.90 -18.47 25.04
N SER A 126 -25.45 -19.69 24.68
CA SER A 126 -24.39 -19.89 23.72
C SER A 126 -24.76 -20.95 22.69
N SER A 127 -24.50 -20.66 21.39
CA SER A 127 -24.54 -21.65 20.31
C SER A 127 -23.14 -22.08 19.84
N SER A 128 -22.10 -21.38 20.33
CA SER A 128 -20.70 -21.66 20.03
C SER A 128 -19.98 -22.05 21.31
N PHE A 129 -20.05 -23.32 21.64
CA PHE A 129 -19.49 -23.85 22.90
C PHE A 129 -18.82 -25.20 22.70
N GLU A 130 -17.88 -25.50 23.61
CA GLU A 130 -17.35 -26.82 23.90
C GLU A 130 -17.80 -27.21 25.32
N ALA A 131 -18.28 -28.42 25.49
CA ALA A 131 -18.67 -28.94 26.81
C ALA A 131 -18.14 -30.37 26.99
N VAL A 132 -17.58 -30.64 28.18
CA VAL A 132 -17.00 -31.95 28.53
C VAL A 132 -17.49 -32.33 29.91
N LYS A 133 -17.99 -33.56 30.06
CA LYS A 133 -18.44 -34.09 31.36
C LYS A 133 -17.24 -34.25 32.31
N LEU A 134 -17.36 -33.71 33.50
CA LEU A 134 -16.39 -33.81 34.60
C LEU A 134 -16.76 -34.91 35.59
N ALA A 135 -18.05 -34.98 35.96
CA ALA A 135 -18.58 -36.00 36.88
C ALA A 135 -20.05 -36.31 36.56
N ASP A 136 -20.53 -37.46 36.95
CA ASP A 136 -21.91 -37.89 36.71
C ASP A 136 -22.93 -37.14 37.58
N SER A 137 -22.51 -36.68 38.78
CA SER A 137 -23.32 -35.82 39.64
C SER A 137 -22.40 -34.89 40.46
N ALA A 138 -22.89 -33.69 40.77
CA ALA A 138 -22.22 -32.75 41.64
C ALA A 138 -23.22 -31.85 42.37
N ALA A 139 -22.87 -31.39 43.59
CA ALA A 139 -23.58 -30.29 44.19
C ALA A 139 -23.10 -28.94 43.64
N PRO A 140 -23.98 -27.92 43.47
CA PRO A 140 -23.60 -26.61 42.97
C PRO A 140 -22.41 -25.99 43.67
N ASP A 141 -22.31 -26.14 44.99
CA ASP A 141 -21.23 -25.58 45.83
C ASP A 141 -19.86 -26.21 45.51
N ASN A 142 -19.82 -27.41 44.95
CA ASN A 142 -18.59 -28.14 44.65
C ASN A 142 -18.04 -27.85 43.24
N LEU A 143 -18.69 -27.03 42.44
CA LEU A 143 -18.29 -26.76 41.06
C LEU A 143 -16.91 -26.05 40.95
N HIS A 144 -16.56 -25.28 41.97
CA HIS A 144 -15.25 -24.60 42.01
C HIS A 144 -14.07 -25.54 42.25
N SER A 145 -14.30 -26.73 42.81
CA SER A 145 -13.24 -27.72 43.14
C SER A 145 -12.76 -28.52 41.91
N PHE A 146 -13.55 -28.57 40.85
CA PHE A 146 -13.18 -29.32 39.64
C PHE A 146 -12.02 -28.68 38.89
N THR A 147 -11.02 -29.48 38.50
CA THR A 147 -9.99 -29.04 37.55
C THR A 147 -10.58 -29.03 36.14
N LEU A 148 -10.50 -27.88 35.49
CA LEU A 148 -10.97 -27.75 34.09
C LEU A 148 -10.01 -28.50 33.16
N PRO A 149 -10.54 -29.27 32.19
CA PRO A 149 -9.71 -29.87 31.16
C PRO A 149 -9.10 -28.79 30.28
N ASP A 150 -7.91 -29.07 29.74
CA ASP A 150 -7.19 -28.17 28.86
C ASP A 150 -6.90 -26.77 29.47
N ALA A 151 -6.58 -26.71 30.80
CA ALA A 151 -6.18 -25.48 31.48
C ALA A 151 -4.82 -24.96 30.98
N LYS A 152 -4.76 -24.58 29.70
CA LYS A 152 -3.60 -24.08 28.96
C LYS A 152 -4.02 -23.07 27.90
N ILE A 153 -3.05 -22.42 27.27
CA ILE A 153 -3.29 -21.55 26.12
C ILE A 153 -3.40 -22.42 24.87
N LEU A 154 -4.54 -22.35 24.20
CA LEU A 154 -4.80 -23.12 23.00
C LEU A 154 -4.71 -22.23 21.74
N PRO A 155 -3.86 -22.56 20.76
CA PRO A 155 -3.80 -21.83 19.51
C PRO A 155 -5.10 -22.01 18.70
N VAL A 156 -5.57 -20.92 18.07
CA VAL A 156 -6.76 -20.89 17.20
C VAL A 156 -6.30 -20.67 15.75
N TYR A 157 -6.39 -21.73 14.95
CA TYR A 157 -5.95 -21.73 13.56
C TYR A 157 -7.06 -21.28 12.59
N PRO A 158 -6.70 -20.80 11.39
CA PRO A 158 -7.64 -20.68 10.29
C PRO A 158 -8.21 -22.06 9.94
N LEU A 159 -9.50 -22.10 9.62
CA LEU A 159 -10.20 -23.33 9.26
C LEU A 159 -10.85 -23.22 7.88
N THR A 160 -11.10 -24.37 7.26
CA THR A 160 -11.96 -24.56 6.09
C THR A 160 -13.09 -25.52 6.44
N GLU A 161 -14.14 -25.54 5.64
CA GLU A 161 -15.26 -26.45 5.85
C GLU A 161 -14.80 -27.92 5.93
N GLY A 162 -15.22 -28.61 6.99
CA GLY A 162 -14.82 -29.98 7.30
C GLY A 162 -13.56 -30.14 8.15
N LEU A 163 -12.79 -29.07 8.41
CA LEU A 163 -11.62 -29.09 9.29
C LEU A 163 -11.98 -28.48 10.65
N ASN A 164 -11.49 -29.07 11.74
CA ASN A 164 -11.71 -28.56 13.10
C ASN A 164 -10.41 -28.27 13.85
N GLN A 165 -10.48 -27.41 14.88
CA GLN A 165 -9.32 -26.97 15.66
C GLN A 165 -8.54 -28.14 16.26
N LYS A 166 -9.26 -29.17 16.77
CA LYS A 166 -8.63 -30.33 17.42
C LYS A 166 -7.74 -31.11 16.45
N ASN A 167 -8.20 -31.28 15.20
CA ASN A 167 -7.43 -32.00 14.18
C ASN A 167 -6.20 -31.19 13.74
N VAL A 168 -6.33 -29.87 13.57
CA VAL A 168 -5.19 -29.00 13.23
C VAL A 168 -4.16 -29.03 14.34
N ARG A 169 -4.57 -28.82 15.61
CA ARG A 169 -3.66 -28.88 16.75
C ARG A 169 -2.93 -30.22 16.86
N LYS A 170 -3.60 -31.34 16.62
CA LYS A 170 -2.97 -32.68 16.62
C LYS A 170 -1.93 -32.82 15.50
N ALA A 171 -2.26 -32.38 14.30
CA ALA A 171 -1.34 -32.44 13.16
C ALA A 171 -0.10 -31.58 13.40
N VAL A 172 -0.27 -30.32 13.86
CA VAL A 172 0.83 -29.43 14.19
C VAL A 172 1.70 -30.01 15.31
N ALA A 173 1.09 -30.53 16.38
CA ALA A 173 1.85 -31.16 17.47
C ALA A 173 2.65 -32.39 17.01
N ALA A 174 2.14 -33.17 16.05
CA ALA A 174 2.89 -34.27 15.45
C ALA A 174 4.07 -33.76 14.59
N ALA A 175 3.85 -32.73 13.78
CA ALA A 175 4.88 -32.12 12.96
C ALA A 175 6.00 -31.50 13.81
N LEU A 176 5.66 -30.80 14.91
CA LEU A 176 6.63 -30.25 15.86
C LEU A 176 7.52 -31.34 16.47
N ARG A 177 6.94 -32.44 16.94
CA ARG A 177 7.71 -33.56 17.50
C ARG A 177 8.70 -34.16 16.50
N GLN A 178 8.32 -34.20 15.22
CA GLN A 178 9.12 -34.82 14.18
C GLN A 178 10.21 -33.90 13.64
N TYR A 179 9.96 -32.60 13.51
CA TYR A 179 10.82 -31.70 12.75
C TYR A 179 11.40 -30.53 13.56
N ALA A 180 10.79 -30.08 14.67
CA ALA A 180 11.17 -28.81 15.32
C ALA A 180 12.64 -28.79 15.77
N LYS A 181 13.18 -29.92 16.29
CA LYS A 181 14.56 -29.99 16.80
C LYS A 181 15.64 -29.77 15.71
N GLY A 182 15.30 -30.01 14.43
CA GLY A 182 16.23 -29.86 13.32
C GLY A 182 16.17 -28.50 12.63
N ILE A 183 15.32 -27.57 13.08
CA ILE A 183 15.18 -26.24 12.47
C ILE A 183 16.34 -25.36 12.91
N GLU A 184 17.03 -24.78 11.93
CA GLU A 184 18.15 -23.86 12.12
C GLU A 184 17.72 -22.41 11.88
N ASP A 185 18.49 -21.51 12.50
CA ASP A 185 18.27 -20.07 12.32
C ASP A 185 18.74 -19.61 10.94
N GLU A 186 18.02 -18.63 10.38
CA GLU A 186 18.39 -17.98 9.12
C GLU A 186 18.89 -16.56 9.34
N ILE A 187 18.79 -16.10 10.57
CA ILE A 187 19.32 -14.82 11.04
C ILE A 187 20.67 -15.09 11.72
N PRO A 188 21.72 -14.28 11.47
CA PRO A 188 22.99 -14.38 12.16
C PRO A 188 22.84 -14.28 13.71
N GLU A 189 23.62 -15.07 14.44
CA GLU A 189 23.59 -15.14 15.92
C GLU A 189 23.79 -13.77 16.58
N GLU A 190 24.67 -12.93 16.01
CA GLU A 190 24.92 -11.56 16.49
C GLU A 190 23.64 -10.71 16.51
N ILE A 191 22.76 -10.92 15.52
CA ILE A 191 21.49 -10.17 15.40
C ILE A 191 20.46 -10.75 16.37
N ILE A 192 20.38 -12.08 16.51
CA ILE A 192 19.49 -12.74 17.46
C ILE A 192 19.74 -12.18 18.86
N ALA A 193 21.00 -12.15 19.28
CA ALA A 193 21.42 -11.62 20.57
C ALA A 193 21.15 -10.11 20.71
N ALA A 194 21.55 -9.29 19.71
CA ALA A 194 21.40 -7.83 19.74
C ALA A 194 19.94 -7.38 19.78
N ARG A 195 19.04 -8.08 19.08
CA ARG A 195 17.60 -7.75 18.98
C ARG A 195 16.75 -8.48 20.02
N LYS A 196 17.37 -9.33 20.86
CA LYS A 196 16.71 -10.16 21.88
C LYS A 196 15.59 -10.99 21.23
N LEU A 197 15.95 -11.76 20.21
CA LEU A 197 15.07 -12.68 19.52
C LEU A 197 15.26 -14.10 20.10
N LEU A 198 14.28 -14.95 19.84
CA LEU A 198 14.39 -16.38 20.10
C LEU A 198 15.11 -17.08 18.95
N HIS A 199 15.68 -18.27 19.21
CA HIS A 199 16.05 -19.16 18.12
C HIS A 199 14.80 -19.62 17.36
N LYS A 200 14.89 -19.82 16.05
CA LYS A 200 13.75 -20.18 15.22
C LYS A 200 13.02 -21.42 15.69
N LYS A 201 13.75 -22.46 16.10
CA LYS A 201 13.17 -23.70 16.66
C LYS A 201 12.27 -23.41 17.86
N ASP A 202 12.71 -22.51 18.77
CA ASP A 202 11.99 -22.16 19.97
C ASP A 202 10.79 -21.27 19.63
N ALA A 203 10.95 -20.32 18.73
CA ALA A 203 9.86 -19.48 18.23
C ALA A 203 8.75 -20.31 17.56
N ILE A 204 9.11 -21.31 16.74
CA ILE A 204 8.13 -22.23 16.12
C ILE A 204 7.45 -23.10 17.18
N MET A 205 8.17 -23.54 18.20
CA MET A 205 7.53 -24.31 19.29
C MET A 205 6.57 -23.44 20.09
N LEU A 206 6.99 -22.27 20.52
CA LEU A 206 6.22 -21.39 21.41
C LEU A 206 5.03 -20.74 20.71
N ILE A 207 5.10 -20.47 19.41
CA ILE A 207 3.94 -19.94 18.65
C ILE A 207 2.79 -20.96 18.58
N HIS A 208 3.10 -22.26 18.61
CA HIS A 208 2.10 -23.34 18.51
C HIS A 208 1.73 -23.96 19.85
N VAL A 209 2.63 -23.97 20.84
CA VAL A 209 2.44 -24.58 22.14
C VAL A 209 3.00 -23.66 23.25
N PRO A 210 2.39 -22.48 23.44
CA PRO A 210 2.83 -21.53 24.45
C PRO A 210 2.37 -21.95 25.87
N GLU A 211 3.16 -21.60 26.87
CA GLU A 211 2.78 -21.66 28.26
C GLU A 211 2.27 -20.30 28.77
N THR A 212 2.79 -19.20 28.19
CA THR A 212 2.38 -17.84 28.53
C THR A 212 2.07 -17.00 27.28
N LEU A 213 1.34 -15.89 27.46
CA LEU A 213 1.07 -14.96 26.35
C LEU A 213 2.32 -14.16 25.96
N GLU A 214 3.21 -13.92 26.92
CA GLU A 214 4.51 -13.27 26.71
C GLU A 214 5.40 -14.11 25.77
N GLU A 215 5.36 -15.43 25.90
CA GLU A 215 6.05 -16.35 24.97
C GLU A 215 5.48 -16.26 23.56
N VAL A 216 4.16 -16.13 23.42
CA VAL A 216 3.52 -15.91 22.12
C VAL A 216 4.02 -14.63 21.47
N GLU A 217 4.09 -13.54 22.24
CA GLU A 217 4.58 -12.24 21.72
C GLU A 217 6.05 -12.31 21.31
N ALA A 218 6.90 -12.94 22.12
CA ALA A 218 8.31 -13.13 21.81
C ALA A 218 8.52 -14.00 20.55
N ALA A 219 7.78 -15.10 20.45
CA ALA A 219 7.81 -15.98 19.28
C ALA A 219 7.33 -15.25 18.02
N ARG A 220 6.22 -14.53 18.12
CA ARG A 220 5.66 -13.74 17.03
C ARG A 220 6.61 -12.66 16.56
N LYS A 221 7.21 -11.90 17.49
CA LYS A 221 8.24 -10.90 17.18
C LYS A 221 9.41 -11.50 16.41
N THR A 222 9.90 -12.66 16.82
CA THR A 222 11.03 -13.35 16.17
C THR A 222 10.67 -13.77 14.73
N LEU A 223 9.51 -14.41 14.54
CA LEU A 223 9.09 -14.88 13.23
C LEU A 223 8.80 -13.72 12.27
N ILE A 224 8.18 -12.62 12.74
CA ILE A 224 7.98 -11.39 11.95
C ILE A 224 9.33 -10.78 11.56
N TYR A 225 10.26 -10.69 12.52
CA TYR A 225 11.59 -10.14 12.25
C TYR A 225 12.33 -10.94 11.19
N GLU A 226 12.31 -12.26 11.26
CA GLU A 226 12.97 -13.14 10.31
C GLU A 226 12.38 -12.99 8.90
N GLU A 227 11.06 -12.97 8.79
CA GLU A 227 10.38 -12.79 7.50
C GLU A 227 10.76 -11.45 6.86
N LEU A 228 10.75 -10.38 7.65
CA LEU A 228 11.13 -9.04 7.19
C LEU A 228 12.63 -8.94 6.87
N PHE A 229 13.50 -9.60 7.64
CA PHE A 229 14.94 -9.65 7.37
C PHE A 229 15.24 -10.34 6.04
N LYS A 230 14.64 -11.51 5.79
CA LYS A 230 14.75 -12.21 4.50
C LYS A 230 14.27 -11.33 3.35
N PHE A 231 13.12 -10.70 3.52
CA PHE A 231 12.56 -9.78 2.54
C PHE A 231 13.54 -8.63 2.22
N GLN A 232 14.11 -8.00 3.23
CA GLN A 232 15.06 -6.89 3.06
C GLN A 232 16.41 -7.35 2.48
N THR A 233 16.84 -8.58 2.75
CA THR A 233 18.03 -9.16 2.12
C THR A 233 17.85 -9.34 0.60
N VAL A 234 16.65 -9.77 0.16
CA VAL A 234 16.31 -9.83 -1.26
C VAL A 234 16.31 -8.44 -1.89
N MET A 235 15.77 -7.42 -1.18
CA MET A 235 15.78 -6.03 -1.64
C MET A 235 17.22 -5.48 -1.77
N ALA A 236 18.09 -5.75 -0.78
CA ALA A 236 19.51 -5.38 -0.84
C ALA A 236 20.20 -5.97 -2.07
N ARG A 237 19.97 -7.26 -2.34
CA ARG A 237 20.53 -7.94 -3.53
C ARG A 237 20.03 -7.34 -4.85
N ARG A 238 18.74 -7.00 -4.93
CA ARG A 238 18.17 -6.33 -6.11
C ARG A 238 18.77 -4.94 -6.31
N ALA A 239 18.84 -4.15 -5.25
CA ALA A 239 19.43 -2.82 -5.29
C ALA A 239 20.89 -2.86 -5.76
N TRP A 240 21.69 -3.76 -5.18
CA TRP A 240 23.08 -3.95 -5.58
C TRP A 240 23.22 -4.32 -7.06
N LYS A 241 22.40 -5.26 -7.54
CA LYS A 241 22.45 -5.73 -8.93
C LYS A 241 22.12 -4.63 -9.96
N HIS A 242 21.16 -3.76 -9.66
CA HIS A 242 20.66 -2.73 -10.60
C HIS A 242 21.28 -1.35 -10.38
N LYS A 243 21.70 -1.05 -9.17
CA LYS A 243 22.15 0.29 -8.77
C LYS A 243 23.64 0.36 -8.49
N GLY A 244 24.33 -0.77 -8.28
CA GLY A 244 25.71 -0.79 -7.82
C GLY A 244 25.93 -0.25 -6.40
N ALA A 245 24.85 0.03 -5.66
CA ALA A 245 24.90 0.54 -4.29
C ALA A 245 23.63 0.17 -3.52
N LEU A 246 23.72 0.13 -2.19
CA LEU A 246 22.53 0.01 -1.35
C LEU A 246 21.83 1.37 -1.18
N PRO A 247 20.48 1.39 -1.12
CA PRO A 247 19.73 2.60 -0.78
C PRO A 247 20.09 3.09 0.62
N SER A 248 20.18 4.42 0.80
CA SER A 248 20.51 4.99 2.10
C SER A 248 19.48 4.68 3.16
N VAL A 249 19.91 4.07 4.28
CA VAL A 249 19.05 3.78 5.45
C VAL A 249 18.70 5.08 6.20
N THR A 250 19.60 6.06 6.17
CA THR A 250 19.51 7.33 6.93
C THR A 250 18.40 8.24 6.41
N VAL A 251 18.08 8.18 5.10
CA VAL A 251 17.02 9.03 4.50
C VAL A 251 15.65 8.72 5.09
N LEU A 252 15.43 7.49 5.56
CA LEU A 252 14.13 7.06 6.09
C LEU A 252 13.93 7.42 7.56
N SER A 253 14.98 7.46 8.37
CA SER A 253 14.93 7.98 9.73
C SER A 253 14.79 9.53 9.70
N ALA A 254 15.47 10.20 8.78
CA ALA A 254 15.36 11.65 8.57
C ALA A 254 14.02 12.08 7.96
N ALA A 255 13.34 11.21 7.19
CA ALA A 255 11.98 11.48 6.70
C ALA A 255 10.92 11.41 7.82
N CYS A 256 11.22 10.73 8.94
CA CYS A 256 10.39 10.70 10.14
C CYS A 256 10.67 11.85 11.11
N THR A 257 11.85 12.47 11.06
CA THR A 257 12.14 13.66 11.84
C THR A 257 11.31 14.80 11.26
N ILE A 258 10.45 15.38 12.08
CA ILE A 258 9.90 16.71 11.84
C ILE A 258 11.09 17.58 11.52
N PHE A 259 11.17 18.10 10.27
CA PHE A 259 12.22 19.06 9.94
C PHE A 259 12.18 20.15 10.99
N SER A 260 13.23 20.30 11.77
CA SER A 260 13.37 21.52 12.55
C SER A 260 13.40 22.64 11.52
N ASP A 261 12.42 23.55 11.56
CA ASP A 261 12.42 24.78 10.75
C ASP A 261 13.48 25.77 11.27
N SER A 262 14.69 25.27 11.59
CA SER A 262 15.79 26.12 12.01
C SER A 262 16.30 26.86 10.79
N GLU A 263 16.52 28.15 10.96
CA GLU A 263 17.10 29.05 9.94
C GLU A 263 18.46 28.50 9.46
N ASP A 264 19.30 27.99 10.38
CA ASP A 264 20.59 27.35 10.09
C ASP A 264 20.53 26.20 9.09
N GLU A 265 19.49 25.35 9.16
CA GLU A 265 19.32 24.21 8.23
C GLU A 265 18.87 24.71 6.85
N THR A 266 18.07 25.76 6.81
CA THR A 266 17.61 26.39 5.57
C THR A 266 18.79 27.08 4.84
N GLU A 267 19.64 27.77 5.53
CA GLU A 267 20.84 28.38 4.96
C GLU A 267 21.82 27.33 4.40
N LYS A 268 22.04 26.24 5.11
CA LYS A 268 22.88 25.13 4.63
C LYS A 268 22.32 24.50 3.34
N ILE A 269 21.01 24.23 3.27
CA ILE A 269 20.37 23.70 2.06
C ILE A 269 20.50 24.69 0.90
N ASN A 270 20.31 25.99 1.13
CA ASN A 270 20.43 26.99 0.08
C ASN A 270 21.89 27.08 -0.44
N ALA A 271 22.87 27.13 0.45
CA ALA A 271 24.29 27.18 0.07
C ALA A 271 24.71 25.90 -0.71
N GLU A 272 24.29 24.73 -0.27
CA GLU A 272 24.58 23.47 -0.95
C GLU A 272 23.92 23.42 -2.31
N PHE A 273 22.65 23.84 -2.41
CA PHE A 273 21.92 23.91 -3.67
C PHE A 273 22.64 24.81 -4.69
N GLU A 274 22.96 26.05 -4.33
CA GLU A 274 23.63 27.01 -5.23
C GLU A 274 24.98 26.50 -5.72
N LYS A 275 25.76 25.88 -4.83
CA LYS A 275 27.06 25.29 -5.16
C LYS A 275 26.95 24.14 -6.17
N ASN A 276 25.88 23.37 -6.10
CA ASN A 276 25.69 22.16 -6.90
C ASN A 276 24.96 22.38 -8.22
N LEU A 277 24.49 23.59 -8.55
CA LEU A 277 23.80 23.86 -9.79
C LEU A 277 24.72 23.83 -11.01
N SER A 278 24.29 23.13 -12.07
CA SER A 278 24.93 23.21 -13.38
C SER A 278 24.60 24.54 -14.09
N PRO A 279 25.37 24.94 -15.13
CA PRO A 279 25.10 26.18 -15.89
C PRO A 279 23.64 26.25 -16.42
N LEU A 280 23.11 25.16 -16.99
CA LEU A 280 21.73 25.09 -17.46
C LEU A 280 20.71 25.22 -16.34
N GLN A 281 20.97 24.61 -15.18
CA GLN A 281 20.10 24.71 -14.03
C GLN A 281 20.08 26.14 -13.45
N LYS A 282 21.22 26.86 -13.43
CA LYS A 282 21.30 28.29 -13.04
C LYS A 282 20.47 29.17 -13.98
N GLN A 283 20.56 28.92 -15.27
CA GLN A 283 19.74 29.64 -16.27
C GLN A 283 18.24 29.39 -16.06
N LEU A 284 17.84 28.16 -15.75
CA LEU A 284 16.44 27.86 -15.42
C LEU A 284 16.01 28.60 -14.16
N CYS A 285 16.79 28.57 -13.08
CA CYS A 285 16.49 29.31 -11.85
C CYS A 285 16.25 30.80 -12.09
N ALA A 286 17.10 31.43 -12.91
CA ALA A 286 16.98 32.87 -13.24
C ALA A 286 15.71 33.22 -14.05
N ARG A 287 15.08 32.24 -14.70
CA ARG A 287 13.86 32.41 -15.51
C ARG A 287 12.56 32.10 -14.75
N LEU A 288 12.64 31.39 -13.63
CA LEU A 288 11.45 31.08 -12.86
C LEU A 288 10.87 32.36 -12.23
N PRO A 289 9.53 32.57 -12.30
CA PRO A 289 8.87 33.74 -11.70
C PRO A 289 8.67 33.61 -10.19
N PHE A 290 9.24 32.57 -9.57
CA PHE A 290 9.14 32.25 -8.13
C PHE A 290 10.42 31.56 -7.65
N GLU A 291 10.63 31.57 -6.35
CA GLU A 291 11.70 30.81 -5.72
C GLU A 291 11.30 29.36 -5.47
N LEU A 292 12.28 28.46 -5.62
CA LEU A 292 12.11 27.06 -5.28
C LEU A 292 11.96 26.90 -3.76
N THR A 293 11.04 26.02 -3.37
CA THR A 293 10.85 25.68 -1.95
C THR A 293 12.07 24.93 -1.40
N ARG A 294 12.27 24.98 -0.08
CA ARG A 294 13.32 24.23 0.62
C ARG A 294 13.32 22.75 0.25
N GLY A 295 12.14 22.12 0.22
CA GLY A 295 12.00 20.70 -0.17
C GLY A 295 12.43 20.42 -1.61
N GLN A 296 12.09 21.31 -2.55
CA GLN A 296 12.53 21.20 -3.94
C GLN A 296 14.04 21.35 -4.08
N LYS A 297 14.64 22.35 -3.43
CA LYS A 297 16.11 22.57 -3.44
C LYS A 297 16.87 21.35 -2.91
N LYS A 298 16.41 20.78 -1.78
CA LYS A 298 16.99 19.55 -1.21
C LYS A 298 16.95 18.38 -2.17
N VAL A 299 15.78 18.09 -2.74
CA VAL A 299 15.59 16.95 -3.66
C VAL A 299 16.41 17.11 -4.93
N ILE A 300 16.50 18.32 -5.50
CA ILE A 300 17.34 18.60 -6.66
C ILE A 300 18.81 18.35 -6.33
N THR A 301 19.27 18.76 -5.15
CA THR A 301 20.66 18.51 -4.70
C THR A 301 20.95 17.02 -4.57
N GLU A 302 20.03 16.25 -3.99
CA GLU A 302 20.15 14.80 -3.87
C GLU A 302 20.25 14.12 -5.25
N MET A 303 19.36 14.48 -6.20
CA MET A 303 19.39 13.94 -7.55
C MET A 303 20.64 14.32 -8.32
N ASN A 304 21.10 15.58 -8.19
CA ASN A 304 22.35 16.05 -8.79
C ASN A 304 23.55 15.24 -8.31
N ALA A 305 23.63 14.98 -7.00
CA ALA A 305 24.73 14.19 -6.42
C ALA A 305 24.76 12.76 -6.98
N ASP A 306 23.60 12.11 -7.12
CA ASP A 306 23.49 10.77 -7.68
C ASP A 306 23.87 10.74 -9.17
N ILE A 307 23.37 11.69 -9.97
CA ILE A 307 23.68 11.78 -11.40
C ILE A 307 25.18 12.03 -11.62
N ASP A 308 25.77 12.92 -10.85
CA ASP A 308 27.21 13.20 -10.92
C ASP A 308 28.07 12.01 -10.52
N ARG A 309 27.64 11.28 -9.49
CA ARG A 309 28.30 10.05 -9.08
C ARG A 309 28.30 9.03 -10.23
N GLY A 310 27.14 8.78 -10.82
CA GLY A 310 27.01 7.85 -11.94
C GLY A 310 27.89 8.22 -13.12
N TYR A 311 27.91 9.53 -13.48
CA TYR A 311 28.77 10.03 -14.56
C TYR A 311 30.27 9.87 -14.24
N LYS A 312 30.71 10.20 -13.03
CA LYS A 312 32.11 10.06 -12.61
C LYS A 312 32.56 8.59 -12.63
N GLU A 313 31.73 7.68 -12.12
CA GLU A 313 32.02 6.25 -12.12
C GLU A 313 32.08 5.70 -13.57
N ARG A 314 31.14 6.13 -14.45
CA ARG A 314 31.18 5.76 -15.88
C ARG A 314 32.49 6.20 -16.53
N CYS A 315 32.91 7.44 -16.32
CA CYS A 315 34.19 7.94 -16.84
C CYS A 315 35.39 7.17 -16.28
N ALA A 316 35.39 6.85 -14.97
CA ALA A 316 36.48 6.11 -14.34
C ALA A 316 36.60 4.67 -14.87
N LEU A 317 35.47 4.00 -15.12
CA LEU A 317 35.40 2.67 -15.69
C LEU A 317 35.88 2.63 -17.17
N LEU A 318 35.44 3.62 -17.97
CA LEU A 318 35.84 3.71 -19.38
C LEU A 318 37.33 4.06 -19.53
N ASN A 319 37.90 4.79 -18.58
CA ASN A 319 39.33 5.12 -18.56
C ASN A 319 40.20 4.06 -17.86
N GLY A 320 39.64 2.92 -17.46
CA GLY A 320 40.38 1.83 -16.79
C GLY A 320 40.87 2.16 -15.37
N VAL A 321 40.38 3.22 -14.75
CA VAL A 321 40.76 3.62 -13.38
C VAL A 321 40.06 2.76 -12.32
N GLN A 322 38.91 2.20 -12.65
CA GLN A 322 38.16 1.24 -11.81
C GLN A 322 37.97 -0.09 -12.50
N ASP A 323 37.93 -1.16 -11.71
CA ASP A 323 37.69 -2.52 -12.21
C ASP A 323 36.18 -2.84 -12.14
N ALA A 324 35.54 -2.95 -13.29
CA ALA A 324 34.12 -3.30 -13.43
C ALA A 324 33.76 -4.68 -12.84
N ALA A 325 34.75 -5.56 -12.62
CA ALA A 325 34.50 -6.88 -12.04
C ALA A 325 34.15 -6.83 -10.54
N LYS A 326 34.48 -5.72 -9.84
CA LYS A 326 34.25 -5.60 -8.40
C LYS A 326 32.85 -5.13 -8.00
N ALA A 327 32.22 -4.28 -8.80
CA ALA A 327 30.85 -3.82 -8.55
C ALA A 327 30.20 -3.36 -9.86
N PRO A 328 28.86 -3.50 -10.01
CA PRO A 328 28.14 -2.88 -11.11
C PRO A 328 28.30 -1.35 -11.07
N PRO A 329 28.31 -0.65 -12.23
CA PRO A 329 28.36 0.82 -12.26
C PRO A 329 27.20 1.45 -11.48
N PHE A 330 27.48 2.52 -10.75
CA PHE A 330 26.42 3.21 -10.01
C PHE A 330 25.37 3.79 -10.96
N THR A 331 24.11 3.53 -10.67
CA THR A 331 22.95 4.08 -11.36
C THR A 331 21.98 4.64 -10.35
N MET A 332 21.55 5.90 -10.50
CA MET A 332 20.48 6.46 -9.67
C MET A 332 19.20 5.67 -9.92
N ALA A 333 18.60 5.16 -8.86
CA ALA A 333 17.25 4.60 -8.86
C ALA A 333 16.48 5.23 -7.70
N ARG A 334 15.62 6.22 -7.99
CA ARG A 334 15.03 7.11 -6.98
C ARG A 334 13.52 7.26 -7.15
N LEU A 335 12.81 7.23 -6.03
CA LEU A 335 11.39 7.54 -5.93
C LEU A 335 11.21 8.96 -5.39
N LEU A 336 10.66 9.85 -6.21
CA LEU A 336 10.30 11.22 -5.84
C LEU A 336 8.84 11.26 -5.42
N GLN A 337 8.61 11.49 -4.14
CA GLN A 337 7.28 11.64 -3.56
C GLN A 337 6.98 13.10 -3.23
N GLY A 338 5.73 13.47 -3.34
CA GLY A 338 5.25 14.78 -2.94
C GLY A 338 3.76 14.90 -3.24
N ASP A 339 3.07 15.70 -2.49
CA ASP A 339 1.65 15.92 -2.68
C ASP A 339 1.33 16.55 -4.06
N VAL A 340 0.07 16.55 -4.45
CA VAL A 340 -0.38 17.17 -5.70
C VAL A 340 -0.01 18.66 -5.71
N GLY A 341 0.71 19.07 -6.77
CA GLY A 341 1.16 20.47 -6.91
C GLY A 341 2.41 20.85 -6.09
N SER A 342 3.14 19.90 -5.51
CA SER A 342 4.42 20.16 -4.82
C SER A 342 5.59 20.51 -5.75
N GLY A 343 5.41 20.41 -7.09
CA GLY A 343 6.42 20.75 -8.09
C GLY A 343 7.37 19.61 -8.45
N LYS A 344 6.95 18.35 -8.36
CA LYS A 344 7.72 17.16 -8.78
C LYS A 344 8.23 17.25 -10.21
N THR A 345 7.37 17.65 -11.15
CA THR A 345 7.72 17.80 -12.57
C THR A 345 8.84 18.80 -12.78
N LEU A 346 8.82 19.91 -12.04
CA LEU A 346 9.89 20.91 -12.09
C LEU A 346 11.22 20.32 -11.58
N ALA A 347 11.20 19.60 -10.47
CA ALA A 347 12.38 18.90 -9.96
C ALA A 347 12.92 17.87 -10.97
N ALA A 348 12.04 17.16 -11.66
CA ALA A 348 12.42 16.24 -12.74
C ALA A 348 13.10 16.96 -13.92
N PHE A 349 12.65 18.17 -14.30
CA PHE A 349 13.32 18.96 -15.32
C PHE A 349 14.72 19.41 -14.90
N PHE A 350 14.93 19.72 -13.61
CA PHE A 350 16.30 19.96 -13.10
C PHE A 350 17.19 18.71 -13.27
N ALA A 351 16.68 17.51 -13.02
CA ALA A 351 17.43 16.28 -13.26
C ALA A 351 17.74 16.09 -14.77
N CYS A 352 16.78 16.37 -15.66
CA CYS A 352 17.04 16.37 -17.12
C CYS A 352 18.18 17.33 -17.48
N LEU A 353 18.13 18.58 -17.01
CA LEU A 353 19.19 19.56 -17.29
C LEU A 353 20.57 19.13 -16.77
N ARG A 354 20.60 18.38 -15.65
CA ARG A 354 21.86 17.82 -15.13
C ARG A 354 22.46 16.79 -16.07
N VAL A 355 21.63 15.86 -16.55
CA VAL A 355 22.03 14.80 -17.53
C VAL A 355 22.43 15.42 -18.88
N ILE A 356 21.67 16.40 -19.36
CA ILE A 356 21.99 17.08 -20.63
C ILE A 356 23.31 17.83 -20.56
N ASN A 357 23.67 18.38 -19.40
CA ASN A 357 25.00 18.97 -19.18
C ASN A 357 26.15 17.95 -19.40
N TRP A 358 25.88 16.66 -19.20
CA TRP A 358 26.76 15.53 -19.50
C TRP A 358 26.53 14.92 -20.89
N LYS A 359 25.78 15.62 -21.78
CA LYS A 359 25.43 15.21 -23.15
C LYS A 359 24.56 13.98 -23.26
N GLY A 360 23.88 13.54 -22.17
CA GLY A 360 22.92 12.44 -22.20
C GLY A 360 21.54 12.88 -22.65
N GLN A 361 20.74 11.90 -23.13
CA GLN A 361 19.32 12.07 -23.45
C GLN A 361 18.44 11.66 -22.28
N CYS A 362 17.23 12.23 -22.23
CA CYS A 362 16.23 11.95 -21.21
C CYS A 362 14.93 11.46 -21.86
N ALA A 363 14.24 10.53 -21.16
CA ALA A 363 12.88 10.10 -21.53
C ALA A 363 11.93 10.38 -20.34
N LEU A 364 10.79 11.03 -20.59
CA LEU A 364 9.74 11.25 -19.59
C LEU A 364 8.46 10.56 -20.04
N MET A 365 8.06 9.57 -19.28
CA MET A 365 6.86 8.78 -19.52
C MET A 365 5.72 9.20 -18.59
N ALA A 366 4.54 9.42 -19.19
CA ALA A 366 3.29 9.64 -18.48
C ALA A 366 2.25 8.56 -18.84
N PRO A 367 1.29 8.26 -17.95
CA PRO A 367 0.32 7.19 -18.16
C PRO A 367 -0.71 7.46 -19.26
N THR A 368 -0.99 8.72 -19.54
CA THR A 368 -1.98 9.12 -20.53
C THR A 368 -1.43 10.15 -21.49
N GLU A 369 -2.02 10.24 -22.69
CA GLU A 369 -1.62 11.22 -23.70
C GLU A 369 -1.81 12.66 -23.24
N ILE A 370 -2.90 12.92 -22.50
CA ILE A 370 -3.21 14.25 -21.95
C ILE A 370 -2.10 14.73 -21.01
N LEU A 371 -1.67 13.86 -20.08
CA LEU A 371 -0.61 14.19 -19.13
C LEU A 371 0.75 14.32 -19.83
N ALA A 372 1.06 13.43 -20.77
CA ALA A 372 2.26 13.52 -21.58
C ALA A 372 2.34 14.83 -22.38
N ARG A 373 1.24 15.24 -22.96
CA ARG A 373 1.12 16.53 -23.71
C ARG A 373 1.33 17.72 -22.77
N GLN A 374 0.73 17.71 -21.58
CA GLN A 374 0.95 18.76 -20.56
C GLN A 374 2.42 18.86 -20.14
N HIS A 375 3.08 17.71 -19.96
CA HIS A 375 4.52 17.71 -19.66
C HIS A 375 5.34 18.24 -20.82
N ALA A 376 4.98 17.90 -22.07
CA ALA A 376 5.65 18.39 -23.26
C ALA A 376 5.50 19.92 -23.43
N GLU A 377 4.29 20.45 -23.25
CA GLU A 377 4.03 21.89 -23.24
C GLU A 377 4.83 22.62 -22.14
N SER A 378 4.85 22.06 -20.94
CA SER A 378 5.62 22.63 -19.82
C SER A 378 7.13 22.58 -20.07
N ALA A 379 7.64 21.48 -20.64
CA ALA A 379 9.04 21.34 -21.01
C ALA A 379 9.43 22.33 -22.13
N ALA A 380 8.61 22.45 -23.18
CA ALA A 380 8.84 23.41 -24.25
C ALA A 380 8.91 24.85 -23.71
N ASN A 381 7.94 25.26 -22.89
CA ASN A 381 7.90 26.61 -22.34
C ASN A 381 9.10 26.94 -21.42
N LEU A 382 9.56 25.98 -20.64
CA LEU A 382 10.63 26.20 -19.64
C LEU A 382 12.03 25.95 -20.21
N LEU A 383 12.19 24.95 -21.08
CA LEU A 383 13.50 24.40 -21.45
C LEU A 383 13.96 24.78 -22.87
N GLU A 384 13.05 24.92 -23.85
CA GLU A 384 13.45 25.32 -25.21
C GLU A 384 14.14 26.69 -25.26
N PRO A 385 13.73 27.70 -24.45
CA PRO A 385 14.48 28.96 -24.39
C PRO A 385 15.91 28.84 -23.82
N LEU A 386 16.27 27.67 -23.27
CA LEU A 386 17.64 27.34 -22.83
C LEU A 386 18.43 26.60 -23.92
N GLY A 387 17.87 26.45 -25.14
CA GLY A 387 18.48 25.68 -26.23
C GLY A 387 18.30 24.18 -26.13
N ILE A 388 17.37 23.70 -25.30
CA ILE A 388 17.07 22.26 -25.12
C ILE A 388 15.99 21.83 -26.08
N THR A 389 16.27 20.85 -26.94
CA THR A 389 15.29 20.29 -27.88
C THR A 389 14.39 19.28 -27.19
N THR A 390 13.10 19.60 -27.10
CA THR A 390 12.08 18.71 -26.58
C THR A 390 11.28 18.07 -27.72
N ALA A 391 10.82 16.83 -27.53
CA ALA A 391 10.01 16.12 -28.51
C ALA A 391 8.89 15.34 -27.85
N PHE A 392 7.79 15.15 -28.59
CA PHE A 392 6.61 14.45 -28.11
C PHE A 392 6.29 13.23 -28.97
N LEU A 393 6.07 12.07 -28.33
CA LEU A 393 5.79 10.80 -29.00
C LEU A 393 4.64 10.04 -28.32
N THR A 394 3.57 9.82 -29.06
CA THR A 394 2.46 8.93 -28.67
C THR A 394 2.14 7.94 -29.78
N GLY A 395 1.16 7.05 -29.52
CA GLY A 395 0.70 6.07 -30.52
C GLY A 395 0.11 6.71 -31.78
N ASN A 396 -0.46 7.92 -31.65
CA ASN A 396 -1.26 8.59 -32.68
C ASN A 396 -0.46 9.52 -33.60
N VAL A 397 0.87 9.58 -33.50
CA VAL A 397 1.71 10.45 -34.36
C VAL A 397 1.72 9.92 -35.80
N LYS A 398 1.41 10.78 -36.77
CA LYS A 398 1.42 10.44 -38.20
C LYS A 398 2.78 9.90 -38.65
N ALA A 399 2.78 8.89 -39.50
CA ALA A 399 3.96 8.12 -39.89
C ALA A 399 5.15 8.98 -40.40
N ALA A 400 4.92 10.01 -41.22
CA ALA A 400 5.98 10.86 -41.74
C ALA A 400 6.69 11.68 -40.65
N GLY A 401 5.94 12.28 -39.70
CA GLY A 401 6.49 13.01 -38.55
C GLY A 401 7.23 12.08 -37.59
N ARG A 402 6.71 10.87 -37.37
CA ARG A 402 7.33 9.86 -36.54
C ARG A 402 8.72 9.46 -37.05
N THR A 403 8.85 9.22 -38.38
CA THR A 403 10.14 8.81 -38.97
C THR A 403 11.20 9.90 -38.83
N ALA A 404 10.86 11.16 -39.05
CA ALA A 404 11.78 12.29 -38.88
C ALA A 404 12.22 12.43 -37.41
N LEU A 405 11.27 12.34 -36.45
CA LEU A 405 11.54 12.38 -35.02
C LEU A 405 12.49 11.27 -34.59
N LEU A 406 12.23 10.02 -34.99
CA LEU A 406 13.05 8.88 -34.61
C LEU A 406 14.48 8.99 -35.17
N LYS A 407 14.65 9.60 -36.36
CA LYS A 407 15.98 9.88 -36.89
C LYS A 407 16.73 10.92 -36.05
N GLN A 408 16.02 12.01 -35.64
CA GLN A 408 16.59 13.05 -34.77
C GLN A 408 16.92 12.51 -33.37
N LEU A 409 16.12 11.59 -32.85
CA LEU A 409 16.39 10.93 -31.56
C LEU A 409 17.66 10.08 -31.63
N LYS A 410 17.78 9.27 -32.68
CA LYS A 410 18.92 8.38 -32.89
C LYS A 410 20.26 9.09 -33.13
N ASN A 411 20.24 10.32 -33.64
CA ASN A 411 21.46 11.11 -33.86
C ASN A 411 21.76 12.09 -32.70
N GLY A 412 21.05 12.01 -31.57
CA GLY A 412 21.28 12.83 -30.39
C GLY A 412 20.74 14.27 -30.48
N SER A 413 20.03 14.66 -31.55
CA SER A 413 19.52 16.03 -31.70
C SER A 413 18.33 16.35 -30.79
N VAL A 414 17.62 15.32 -30.28
CA VAL A 414 16.55 15.46 -29.30
C VAL A 414 17.14 15.20 -27.93
N ASN A 415 17.03 16.18 -27.02
CA ASN A 415 17.54 16.06 -25.66
C ASN A 415 16.53 15.36 -24.72
N ILE A 416 15.24 15.69 -24.85
CA ILE A 416 14.19 15.13 -24.00
C ILE A 416 13.06 14.60 -24.88
N LEU A 417 12.76 13.31 -24.77
CA LEU A 417 11.60 12.70 -25.39
C LEU A 417 10.50 12.47 -24.35
N ILE A 418 9.31 13.03 -24.58
CA ILE A 418 8.17 12.96 -23.68
C ILE A 418 7.04 12.18 -24.37
N GLY A 419 6.36 11.28 -23.66
CA GLY A 419 5.27 10.52 -24.25
C GLY A 419 4.67 9.48 -23.32
N THR A 420 3.95 8.53 -23.92
CA THR A 420 3.33 7.41 -23.23
C THR A 420 4.17 6.14 -23.41
N HIS A 421 3.58 4.97 -23.26
CA HIS A 421 4.24 3.67 -23.54
C HIS A 421 4.87 3.55 -24.93
N ALA A 422 4.53 4.43 -25.88
CA ALA A 422 5.15 4.51 -27.20
C ALA A 422 6.68 4.71 -27.14
N LEU A 423 7.21 5.28 -26.05
CA LEU A 423 8.65 5.47 -25.80
C LEU A 423 9.46 4.16 -25.78
N PHE A 424 8.80 3.01 -25.53
CA PHE A 424 9.44 1.67 -25.46
C PHE A 424 9.23 0.85 -26.72
N SER A 425 8.49 1.33 -27.72
CA SER A 425 8.23 0.57 -28.93
C SER A 425 9.53 0.20 -29.64
N GLN A 426 9.56 -0.94 -30.33
CA GLN A 426 10.79 -1.50 -30.95
C GLN A 426 11.53 -0.51 -31.85
N GLY A 427 10.79 0.37 -32.56
CA GLY A 427 11.36 1.36 -33.48
C GLY A 427 12.00 2.59 -32.81
N VAL A 428 11.86 2.78 -31.49
CA VAL A 428 12.45 3.92 -30.78
C VAL A 428 13.88 3.54 -30.35
N VAL A 429 14.87 4.26 -30.87
CA VAL A 429 16.28 4.08 -30.56
C VAL A 429 16.85 5.42 -30.12
N TYR A 430 17.42 5.46 -28.92
CA TYR A 430 18.15 6.61 -28.38
C TYR A 430 19.63 6.53 -28.78
N ASP A 431 20.29 7.66 -28.88
CA ASP A 431 21.75 7.72 -29.01
C ASP A 431 22.42 7.37 -27.67
N ASP A 432 22.07 8.08 -26.60
CA ASP A 432 22.59 7.81 -25.25
C ASP A 432 21.53 8.20 -24.18
N LEU A 433 20.57 7.31 -23.95
CA LEU A 433 19.56 7.50 -22.91
C LEU A 433 20.20 7.32 -21.52
N GLN A 434 20.39 8.41 -20.80
CA GLN A 434 20.99 8.40 -19.46
C GLN A 434 20.00 8.60 -18.33
N LEU A 435 18.77 9.13 -18.60
CA LEU A 435 17.73 9.31 -17.58
C LEU A 435 16.36 8.89 -18.09
N ALA A 436 15.73 7.99 -17.40
CA ALA A 436 14.34 7.62 -17.59
C ALA A 436 13.49 8.12 -16.42
N ILE A 437 12.45 8.90 -16.72
CA ILE A 437 11.50 9.43 -15.73
C ILE A 437 10.15 8.77 -15.97
N ILE A 438 9.54 8.26 -14.90
CA ILE A 438 8.21 7.64 -14.93
C ILE A 438 7.29 8.43 -13.99
N ASP A 439 6.28 9.09 -14.55
CA ASP A 439 5.28 9.80 -13.75
C ASP A 439 4.09 8.89 -13.42
N GLU A 440 3.45 9.11 -12.27
CA GLU A 440 2.32 8.31 -11.74
C GLU A 440 2.61 6.80 -11.76
N GLN A 441 3.72 6.43 -11.16
CA GLN A 441 4.28 5.07 -11.20
C GLN A 441 3.30 3.94 -10.88
N HIS A 442 2.26 4.20 -10.05
CA HIS A 442 1.25 3.21 -9.66
C HIS A 442 0.42 2.66 -10.83
N ARG A 443 0.45 3.34 -11.98
CA ARG A 443 -0.22 2.93 -13.22
C ARG A 443 0.66 2.07 -14.14
N PHE A 444 1.92 1.80 -13.75
CA PHE A 444 2.86 1.03 -14.55
C PHE A 444 3.35 -0.24 -13.84
N GLY A 445 3.32 -1.35 -14.55
CA GLY A 445 3.83 -2.63 -14.06
C GLY A 445 5.38 -2.73 -14.10
N VAL A 446 5.91 -3.76 -13.44
CA VAL A 446 7.37 -4.06 -13.41
C VAL A 446 7.94 -4.27 -14.81
N VAL A 447 7.19 -4.91 -15.71
CA VAL A 447 7.60 -5.19 -17.10
C VAL A 447 7.84 -3.91 -17.90
N GLN A 448 6.97 -2.90 -17.74
CA GLN A 448 7.10 -1.63 -18.44
C GLN A 448 8.29 -0.82 -17.94
N ARG A 449 8.58 -0.87 -16.64
CA ARG A 449 9.77 -0.25 -16.05
C ARG A 449 11.05 -0.89 -16.59
N GLN A 450 11.09 -2.22 -16.66
CA GLN A 450 12.23 -2.93 -17.21
C GLN A 450 12.44 -2.58 -18.69
N ALA A 451 11.38 -2.45 -19.47
CA ALA A 451 11.47 -2.13 -20.89
C ALA A 451 12.16 -0.77 -21.16
N ILE A 452 11.97 0.26 -20.29
CA ILE A 452 12.66 1.54 -20.49
C ILE A 452 14.13 1.46 -20.08
N ILE A 453 14.45 0.72 -19.02
CA ILE A 453 15.84 0.48 -18.61
C ILE A 453 16.59 -0.25 -19.73
N ASP A 454 15.98 -1.29 -20.29
CA ASP A 454 16.57 -2.08 -21.39
C ASP A 454 16.80 -1.22 -22.66
N LYS A 455 15.95 -0.21 -22.93
CA LYS A 455 16.15 0.74 -24.03
C LYS A 455 17.35 1.64 -23.85
N GLY A 456 17.67 2.00 -22.62
CA GLY A 456 18.85 2.83 -22.31
C GLY A 456 20.10 2.00 -22.03
N ARG A 457 19.99 0.66 -21.98
CA ARG A 457 21.14 -0.21 -21.72
C ARG A 457 22.13 -0.16 -22.87
N LYS A 458 23.34 0.29 -22.59
CA LYS A 458 24.40 0.49 -23.58
C LYS A 458 25.71 -0.15 -23.09
N SER A 459 26.35 -0.95 -23.93
CA SER A 459 27.67 -1.52 -23.63
C SER A 459 28.75 -0.69 -24.29
N GLU A 460 29.73 -0.23 -23.51
CA GLU A 460 30.81 0.65 -23.95
C GLU A 460 32.18 0.16 -23.48
N GLY A 461 33.24 0.61 -24.14
CA GLY A 461 34.63 0.29 -23.84
C GLY A 461 35.09 -1.07 -24.36
N GLU A 462 36.39 -1.34 -24.27
CA GLU A 462 37.01 -2.61 -24.75
C GLU A 462 36.47 -3.83 -24.00
N ASN A 463 36.08 -3.68 -22.73
CA ASN A 463 35.56 -4.75 -21.89
C ASN A 463 34.01 -4.89 -21.97
N ALA A 464 33.33 -4.21 -22.91
CA ALA A 464 31.89 -4.23 -23.09
C ALA A 464 31.07 -3.99 -21.77
N ILE A 465 31.48 -3.00 -20.98
CA ILE A 465 30.83 -2.65 -19.73
C ILE A 465 29.42 -2.16 -20.03
N THR A 466 28.44 -2.75 -19.40
CA THR A 466 27.02 -2.38 -19.61
C THR A 466 26.59 -1.30 -18.61
N PHE A 467 26.14 -0.17 -19.13
CA PHE A 467 25.58 0.93 -18.37
C PHE A 467 24.05 0.93 -18.51
N GLU A 468 23.36 1.16 -17.40
CA GLU A 468 21.90 1.36 -17.36
C GLU A 468 21.58 2.85 -17.17
N PRO A 469 20.44 3.34 -17.70
CA PRO A 469 20.03 4.71 -17.48
C PRO A 469 19.63 4.94 -16.04
N HIS A 470 19.84 6.14 -15.51
CA HIS A 470 19.26 6.57 -14.24
C HIS A 470 17.74 6.47 -14.30
N LEU A 471 17.11 6.06 -13.20
CA LEU A 471 15.67 5.90 -13.07
C LEU A 471 15.12 6.87 -12.02
N LEU A 472 14.23 7.77 -12.43
CA LEU A 472 13.45 8.62 -11.54
C LEU A 472 11.97 8.25 -11.64
N MET A 473 11.40 7.76 -10.56
CA MET A 473 9.98 7.46 -10.45
C MET A 473 9.30 8.56 -9.66
N MET A 474 8.16 9.05 -10.14
CA MET A 474 7.38 10.09 -9.46
C MET A 474 6.02 9.54 -9.04
N SER A 475 5.54 9.97 -7.87
CA SER A 475 4.20 9.66 -7.38
C SER A 475 3.53 10.92 -6.83
N ALA A 476 2.31 11.18 -7.31
CA ALA A 476 1.48 12.26 -6.77
C ALA A 476 0.68 11.81 -5.53
N THR A 477 0.50 10.50 -5.36
CA THR A 477 0.02 9.97 -4.08
C THR A 477 1.20 9.78 -3.15
N PRO A 478 1.21 10.41 -1.99
CA PRO A 478 2.14 10.03 -0.95
C PRO A 478 1.97 8.54 -0.65
N ILE A 479 3.03 7.78 -0.81
CA ILE A 479 3.05 6.36 -0.47
C ILE A 479 3.46 6.29 1.00
N PRO A 480 2.72 5.58 1.87
CA PRO A 480 3.15 5.37 3.24
C PRO A 480 4.59 4.88 3.28
N GLN A 481 5.39 5.43 4.19
CA GLN A 481 6.82 5.11 4.24
C GLN A 481 7.09 3.61 4.36
N THR A 482 6.27 2.92 5.13
CA THR A 482 6.35 1.47 5.29
C THR A 482 6.12 0.72 3.98
N LEU A 483 5.17 1.18 3.18
CA LEU A 483 4.90 0.59 1.86
C LEU A 483 6.02 0.94 0.86
N ALA A 484 6.58 2.14 0.93
CA ALA A 484 7.73 2.52 0.11
C ALA A 484 8.96 1.65 0.40
N LEU A 485 9.21 1.30 1.66
CA LEU A 485 10.29 0.41 2.09
C LEU A 485 10.14 -1.05 1.63
N THR A 486 8.93 -1.46 1.35
CA THR A 486 8.63 -2.84 0.93
C THR A 486 8.45 -2.95 -0.57
N ALA A 487 7.53 -2.18 -1.15
CA ALA A 487 7.26 -2.25 -2.58
C ALA A 487 8.39 -1.67 -3.44
N PHE A 488 9.14 -0.71 -2.88
CA PHE A 488 10.23 0.02 -3.56
C PHE A 488 11.51 0.05 -2.73
N GLY A 489 11.75 -0.98 -1.93
CA GLY A 489 12.86 -1.04 -1.00
C GLY A 489 14.25 -1.05 -1.64
N ASP A 490 14.31 -1.20 -2.94
CA ASP A 490 15.50 -1.11 -3.80
C ASP A 490 15.77 0.32 -4.32
N LEU A 491 14.84 1.27 -4.11
CA LEU A 491 14.99 2.67 -4.52
C LEU A 491 15.40 3.58 -3.36
N ASP A 492 16.13 4.66 -3.66
CA ASP A 492 16.22 5.81 -2.76
C ASP A 492 14.91 6.59 -2.79
N VAL A 493 14.55 7.21 -1.68
CA VAL A 493 13.31 7.99 -1.56
C VAL A 493 13.64 9.46 -1.28
N SER A 494 13.12 10.35 -2.12
CA SER A 494 13.13 11.80 -1.90
C SER A 494 11.71 12.31 -1.72
N VAL A 495 11.51 13.20 -0.75
CA VAL A 495 10.17 13.67 -0.38
C VAL A 495 10.12 15.20 -0.42
N ILE A 496 9.19 15.76 -1.21
CA ILE A 496 8.85 17.18 -1.20
C ILE A 496 7.67 17.39 -0.24
N LYS A 497 7.95 17.81 1.00
CA LYS A 497 6.91 18.12 2.01
C LYS A 497 6.38 19.54 1.93
N THR A 498 7.21 20.48 1.42
CA THR A 498 6.88 21.90 1.37
C THR A 498 6.03 22.24 0.17
N MET A 499 4.91 22.91 0.41
CA MET A 499 4.07 23.46 -0.67
C MET A 499 4.60 24.83 -1.13
N PRO A 500 4.40 25.19 -2.40
CA PRO A 500 4.70 26.54 -2.89
C PRO A 500 3.99 27.63 -2.08
N THR A 501 4.64 28.78 -1.88
CA THR A 501 4.08 29.92 -1.16
C THR A 501 2.84 30.49 -1.83
N GLY A 502 1.87 30.95 -1.03
CA GLY A 502 0.62 31.57 -1.53
C GLY A 502 -0.54 30.60 -1.71
N ARG A 503 -0.34 29.30 -1.59
CA ARG A 503 -1.42 28.29 -1.72
C ARG A 503 -2.24 28.22 -0.42
N LYS A 504 -3.57 28.33 -0.55
CA LYS A 504 -4.51 28.19 0.57
C LYS A 504 -4.96 26.74 0.69
N PRO A 505 -5.09 26.17 1.91
CA PRO A 505 -5.63 24.85 2.12
C PRO A 505 -7.05 24.72 1.58
N VAL A 506 -7.38 23.61 0.92
CA VAL A 506 -8.72 23.34 0.40
C VAL A 506 -9.66 23.05 1.58
N GLN A 507 -10.75 23.81 1.69
CA GLN A 507 -11.78 23.57 2.69
C GLN A 507 -12.66 22.40 2.26
N THR A 508 -12.76 21.38 3.10
CA THR A 508 -13.52 20.15 2.81
C THR A 508 -14.78 20.09 3.62
N TYR A 509 -15.92 19.95 2.97
CA TYR A 509 -17.24 19.85 3.56
C TYR A 509 -17.87 18.49 3.28
N LEU A 510 -18.47 17.89 4.32
CA LEU A 510 -19.22 16.66 4.22
C LEU A 510 -20.71 17.02 4.07
N VAL A 511 -21.35 16.55 3.01
CA VAL A 511 -22.75 16.85 2.68
C VAL A 511 -23.50 15.53 2.58
N ARG A 512 -24.58 15.41 3.35
CA ARG A 512 -25.42 14.21 3.28
C ARG A 512 -26.35 14.31 2.05
N GLU A 513 -26.54 13.19 1.36
CA GLU A 513 -27.54 13.05 0.30
C GLU A 513 -28.91 13.61 0.71
N GLY A 514 -29.49 14.46 -0.13
CA GLY A 514 -30.70 15.23 0.12
C GLY A 514 -30.46 16.66 0.63
N ASN A 515 -29.21 17.03 0.98
CA ASN A 515 -28.81 18.37 1.43
C ASN A 515 -27.85 19.08 0.46
N GLU A 516 -27.78 18.64 -0.81
CA GLU A 516 -26.86 19.12 -1.82
C GLU A 516 -27.05 20.60 -2.15
N ARG A 517 -28.25 21.14 -1.92
CA ARG A 517 -28.63 22.52 -2.21
C ARG A 517 -27.60 23.53 -1.69
N ASN A 518 -27.14 23.36 -0.46
CA ASN A 518 -26.18 24.28 0.15
C ASN A 518 -24.82 24.23 -0.55
N ALA A 519 -24.37 23.05 -0.98
CA ALA A 519 -23.15 22.87 -1.75
C ALA A 519 -23.29 23.52 -3.14
N TYR A 520 -24.40 23.29 -3.81
CA TYR A 520 -24.66 23.87 -5.14
C TYR A 520 -24.79 25.38 -5.12
N GLU A 521 -25.40 25.95 -4.06
CA GLU A 521 -25.42 27.40 -3.87
C GLU A 521 -24.02 27.99 -3.62
N ALA A 522 -23.17 27.28 -2.88
CA ALA A 522 -21.77 27.69 -2.68
C ALA A 522 -20.99 27.65 -4.01
N VAL A 523 -21.17 26.60 -4.82
CA VAL A 523 -20.58 26.49 -6.16
C VAL A 523 -21.08 27.63 -7.06
N ARG A 524 -22.40 27.91 -7.06
CA ARG A 524 -22.98 28.99 -7.86
C ARG A 524 -22.37 30.36 -7.53
N LYS A 525 -22.10 30.65 -6.25
CA LYS A 525 -21.40 31.88 -5.84
C LYS A 525 -19.99 31.99 -6.45
N GLN A 526 -19.28 30.87 -6.54
CA GLN A 526 -17.94 30.86 -7.12
C GLN A 526 -17.99 31.01 -8.65
N LEU A 527 -18.94 30.33 -9.31
CA LEU A 527 -19.18 30.49 -10.74
C LEU A 527 -19.55 31.92 -11.10
N ALA A 528 -20.42 32.59 -10.30
CA ALA A 528 -20.77 34.01 -10.47
C ALA A 528 -19.54 34.93 -10.30
N ALA A 529 -18.54 34.54 -9.52
CA ALA A 529 -17.27 35.24 -9.41
C ALA A 529 -16.27 34.91 -10.54
N GLY A 530 -16.71 34.24 -11.61
CA GLY A 530 -15.88 33.86 -12.77
C GLY A 530 -14.96 32.67 -12.51
N ARG A 531 -15.20 31.88 -11.47
CA ARG A 531 -14.46 30.66 -11.17
C ARG A 531 -15.07 29.44 -11.88
N GLN A 532 -14.41 28.30 -11.78
CA GLN A 532 -14.81 27.07 -12.45
C GLN A 532 -14.95 25.92 -11.43
N ALA A 533 -15.74 24.91 -11.80
CA ALA A 533 -16.04 23.79 -10.91
C ALA A 533 -15.92 22.43 -11.60
N TYR A 534 -15.54 21.42 -10.82
CA TYR A 534 -15.61 20.02 -11.17
C TYR A 534 -16.75 19.33 -10.42
N PHE A 535 -17.47 18.43 -11.13
CA PHE A 535 -18.41 17.46 -10.54
C PHE A 535 -17.92 16.07 -10.89
N VAL A 536 -17.68 15.24 -9.89
CA VAL A 536 -17.11 13.90 -10.05
C VAL A 536 -18.10 12.84 -9.61
N TYR A 537 -18.37 11.90 -10.51
CA TYR A 537 -19.26 10.77 -10.29
C TYR A 537 -18.47 9.46 -10.24
N PRO A 538 -18.86 8.48 -9.38
CA PRO A 538 -18.18 7.20 -9.34
C PRO A 538 -18.37 6.42 -10.63
N ALA A 539 -17.32 5.76 -11.12
CA ALA A 539 -17.43 4.75 -12.15
C ALA A 539 -17.86 3.42 -11.53
N ILE A 540 -18.91 2.78 -12.03
CA ILE A 540 -19.34 1.46 -11.57
C ILE A 540 -18.42 0.42 -12.20
N GLU A 541 -17.53 -0.20 -11.41
CA GLU A 541 -16.50 -1.15 -11.89
C GLU A 541 -17.07 -2.40 -12.58
N SER A 542 -18.28 -2.81 -12.25
CA SER A 542 -18.88 -4.06 -12.76
C SER A 542 -19.47 -3.94 -14.18
N ASP A 543 -19.79 -2.71 -14.63
CA ASP A 543 -20.34 -2.50 -15.97
C ASP A 543 -20.07 -1.05 -16.42
N THR A 544 -19.00 -0.87 -17.17
CA THR A 544 -18.59 0.45 -17.69
C THR A 544 -19.69 1.13 -18.51
N ALA A 545 -20.63 0.37 -19.08
CA ALA A 545 -21.77 0.90 -19.81
C ALA A 545 -22.82 1.53 -18.88
N VAL A 546 -23.08 0.94 -17.73
CA VAL A 546 -24.04 1.43 -16.73
C VAL A 546 -23.50 2.68 -16.03
N GLY A 547 -22.20 2.70 -15.66
CA GLY A 547 -21.57 3.85 -15.01
C GLY A 547 -21.53 5.09 -15.89
N VAL A 548 -21.28 4.93 -17.20
CA VAL A 548 -21.33 6.05 -18.17
C VAL A 548 -22.75 6.58 -18.34
N LYS A 549 -23.75 5.70 -18.45
CA LYS A 549 -25.16 6.11 -18.56
C LYS A 549 -25.63 6.88 -17.31
N SER A 550 -25.24 6.46 -16.13
CA SER A 550 -25.51 7.17 -14.87
C SER A 550 -24.86 8.58 -14.84
N ALA A 551 -23.61 8.69 -15.33
CA ALA A 551 -22.92 9.97 -15.43
C ALA A 551 -23.57 10.91 -16.48
N GLU A 552 -24.06 10.37 -17.61
CA GLU A 552 -24.79 11.12 -18.62
C GLU A 552 -26.13 11.64 -18.10
N GLU A 553 -26.89 10.83 -17.36
CA GLU A 553 -28.15 11.23 -16.71
C GLU A 553 -27.91 12.31 -15.64
N ALA A 554 -26.88 12.14 -14.82
CA ALA A 554 -26.50 13.13 -13.81
C ALA A 554 -26.05 14.46 -14.45
N PHE A 555 -25.30 14.37 -15.57
CA PHE A 555 -24.88 15.54 -16.33
C PHE A 555 -26.06 16.29 -16.95
N ALA A 556 -27.03 15.57 -17.52
CA ALA A 556 -28.24 16.19 -18.05
C ALA A 556 -29.00 16.96 -16.96
N SER A 557 -29.21 16.35 -15.78
CA SER A 557 -29.79 17.00 -14.63
C SER A 557 -28.98 18.22 -14.16
N LEU A 558 -27.66 18.11 -14.12
CA LEU A 558 -26.76 19.18 -13.71
C LEU A 558 -26.84 20.39 -14.67
N SER A 559 -26.81 20.16 -15.98
CA SER A 559 -26.78 21.20 -17.00
C SER A 559 -28.15 21.80 -17.30
N GLU A 560 -29.22 21.02 -17.20
CA GLU A 560 -30.58 21.49 -17.57
C GLU A 560 -31.36 22.02 -16.36
N SER A 561 -31.15 21.47 -15.17
CA SER A 561 -31.95 21.78 -13.99
C SER A 561 -31.19 22.55 -12.91
N VAL A 562 -29.92 22.16 -12.63
CA VAL A 562 -29.16 22.73 -11.51
C VAL A 562 -28.39 23.99 -11.93
N PHE A 563 -27.70 23.99 -13.06
CA PHE A 563 -26.88 25.10 -13.55
C PHE A 563 -27.15 25.45 -15.01
N PRO A 564 -28.42 25.69 -15.42
CA PRO A 564 -28.77 25.99 -16.81
C PRO A 564 -28.13 27.27 -17.34
N GLU A 565 -27.72 28.19 -16.47
CA GLU A 565 -27.07 29.45 -16.79
C GLU A 565 -25.58 29.32 -17.13
N TYR A 566 -24.96 28.16 -16.88
CA TYR A 566 -23.54 27.93 -17.07
C TYR A 566 -23.26 26.87 -18.15
N LYS A 567 -22.18 27.06 -18.89
CA LYS A 567 -21.75 26.09 -19.89
C LYS A 567 -21.08 24.92 -19.24
N CYS A 568 -21.70 23.74 -19.33
CA CYS A 568 -21.24 22.48 -18.79
C CYS A 568 -20.64 21.59 -19.91
N ALA A 569 -19.69 20.72 -19.56
CA ALA A 569 -19.19 19.67 -20.42
C ALA A 569 -19.02 18.36 -19.64
N LEU A 570 -19.22 17.23 -20.33
CA LEU A 570 -19.06 15.90 -19.76
C LEU A 570 -17.73 15.28 -20.23
N LEU A 571 -17.00 14.64 -19.31
CA LEU A 571 -15.77 13.90 -19.58
C LEU A 571 -15.85 12.47 -19.03
N HIS A 572 -15.68 11.45 -19.87
CA HIS A 572 -15.58 10.06 -19.48
C HIS A 572 -14.68 9.26 -20.44
N SER A 573 -14.31 8.06 -20.07
CA SER A 573 -13.33 7.21 -20.79
C SER A 573 -13.73 6.78 -22.21
N LYS A 574 -15.01 6.94 -22.61
CA LYS A 574 -15.49 6.57 -23.95
C LYS A 574 -15.42 7.74 -24.96
N ILE A 575 -15.14 8.96 -24.50
CA ILE A 575 -14.91 10.10 -25.40
C ILE A 575 -13.52 9.94 -25.99
N ASP A 576 -13.38 10.18 -27.31
CA ASP A 576 -12.08 10.14 -27.96
C ASP A 576 -11.11 11.20 -27.41
N ASP A 577 -9.82 10.91 -27.49
CA ASP A 577 -8.77 11.74 -26.89
C ASP A 577 -8.75 13.17 -27.45
N ASP A 578 -9.00 13.35 -28.76
CA ASP A 578 -8.99 14.68 -29.39
C ASP A 578 -10.14 15.55 -28.85
N THR A 579 -11.32 14.98 -28.67
CA THR A 579 -12.48 15.66 -28.09
C THR A 579 -12.22 15.98 -26.60
N GLN A 580 -11.64 15.04 -25.82
CA GLN A 580 -11.26 15.31 -24.44
C GLN A 580 -10.27 16.48 -24.33
N ILE A 581 -9.26 16.51 -25.20
CA ILE A 581 -8.27 17.60 -25.26
C ILE A 581 -8.94 18.92 -25.58
N ALA A 582 -9.88 18.95 -26.54
CA ALA A 582 -10.61 20.16 -26.91
C ALA A 582 -11.46 20.71 -25.76
N ILE A 583 -12.20 19.83 -25.04
CA ILE A 583 -12.98 20.19 -23.84
C ILE A 583 -12.08 20.79 -22.78
N LEU A 584 -10.96 20.15 -22.47
CA LEU A 584 -10.01 20.61 -21.45
C LEU A 584 -9.34 21.95 -21.83
N LYS A 585 -9.05 22.14 -23.11
CA LYS A 585 -8.53 23.42 -23.64
C LYS A 585 -9.57 24.55 -23.48
N ASP A 586 -10.82 24.29 -23.80
CA ASP A 586 -11.90 25.28 -23.65
C ASP A 586 -12.23 25.56 -22.19
N PHE A 587 -12.11 24.55 -21.31
CA PHE A 587 -12.23 24.71 -19.87
C PHE A 587 -11.08 25.59 -19.33
N ARG A 588 -9.83 25.30 -19.70
CA ARG A 588 -8.67 26.12 -19.31
C ARG A 588 -8.78 27.57 -19.80
N ALA A 589 -9.39 27.78 -20.96
CA ALA A 589 -9.65 29.08 -21.52
C ALA A 589 -10.86 29.83 -20.89
N GLY A 590 -11.55 29.22 -19.92
CA GLY A 590 -12.73 29.79 -19.26
C GLY A 590 -14.01 29.79 -20.11
N LYS A 591 -14.05 29.12 -21.25
CA LYS A 591 -15.24 29.02 -22.10
C LYS A 591 -16.25 28.00 -21.57
N ILE A 592 -15.80 27.01 -20.83
CA ILE A 592 -16.59 26.03 -20.11
C ILE A 592 -16.47 26.37 -18.62
N HIS A 593 -17.58 26.37 -17.89
CA HIS A 593 -17.61 26.74 -16.49
C HIS A 593 -17.61 25.55 -15.56
N ILE A 594 -18.25 24.45 -15.96
CA ILE A 594 -18.37 23.22 -15.18
C ILE A 594 -17.96 22.04 -16.04
N ILE A 595 -17.09 21.18 -15.48
CA ILE A 595 -16.82 19.84 -16.00
C ILE A 595 -17.46 18.82 -15.07
N ALA A 596 -18.38 18.02 -15.63
CA ALA A 596 -18.86 16.78 -15.03
C ALA A 596 -18.00 15.64 -15.54
N ALA A 597 -17.50 14.77 -14.67
CA ALA A 597 -16.65 13.66 -15.10
C ALA A 597 -16.75 12.43 -14.19
N THR A 598 -16.38 11.29 -14.74
CA THR A 598 -16.05 10.11 -13.97
C THR A 598 -14.58 10.16 -13.49
N THR A 599 -14.02 9.06 -13.05
CA THR A 599 -12.63 8.94 -12.56
C THR A 599 -11.53 9.43 -13.52
N VAL A 600 -11.86 9.74 -14.78
CA VAL A 600 -10.91 10.28 -15.79
C VAL A 600 -10.23 11.57 -15.32
N ILE A 601 -10.86 12.36 -14.44
CA ILE A 601 -10.24 13.57 -13.83
C ILE A 601 -9.10 13.26 -12.86
N GLU A 602 -8.92 12.03 -12.43
CA GLU A 602 -7.73 11.63 -11.64
C GLU A 602 -6.42 11.93 -12.41
N VAL A 603 -6.51 12.09 -13.73
CA VAL A 603 -5.35 12.35 -14.59
C VAL A 603 -5.07 13.86 -14.71
N GLY A 604 -4.15 14.31 -13.93
CA GLY A 604 -3.19 15.41 -14.02
C GLY A 604 -3.52 16.79 -14.63
N VAL A 605 -4.76 17.12 -15.03
CA VAL A 605 -5.04 18.41 -15.69
C VAL A 605 -4.96 19.58 -14.70
N ASP A 606 -4.13 20.57 -15.03
CA ASP A 606 -3.95 21.79 -14.23
C ASP A 606 -4.81 22.93 -14.73
N VAL A 607 -5.79 23.36 -13.92
CA VAL A 607 -6.65 24.52 -14.19
C VAL A 607 -6.71 25.41 -12.95
N PRO A 608 -5.86 26.45 -12.87
CA PRO A 608 -5.74 27.31 -11.68
C PRO A 608 -7.04 28.03 -11.30
N ASN A 609 -7.94 28.29 -12.28
CA ASN A 609 -9.21 28.98 -12.07
C ASN A 609 -10.31 28.07 -11.48
N ALA A 610 -10.12 26.73 -11.50
CA ALA A 610 -11.05 25.79 -10.89
C ALA A 610 -10.84 25.75 -9.37
N ASN A 611 -11.78 26.32 -8.61
CA ASN A 611 -11.68 26.40 -7.16
C ASN A 611 -12.75 25.58 -6.43
N CYS A 612 -13.68 24.94 -7.12
CA CYS A 612 -14.68 24.07 -6.53
C CYS A 612 -14.61 22.65 -7.11
N ILE A 613 -14.74 21.66 -6.22
CA ILE A 613 -14.96 20.26 -6.62
C ILE A 613 -16.10 19.67 -5.78
N VAL A 614 -17.04 19.04 -6.43
CA VAL A 614 -18.13 18.27 -5.83
C VAL A 614 -17.91 16.82 -6.20
N ILE A 615 -17.84 15.94 -5.20
CA ILE A 615 -17.66 14.50 -5.39
C ILE A 615 -18.95 13.82 -4.91
N GLU A 616 -19.69 13.27 -5.86
CA GLU A 616 -20.94 12.55 -5.64
C GLU A 616 -20.65 11.12 -5.17
N GLU A 617 -21.50 10.58 -4.29
CA GLU A 617 -21.33 9.24 -3.71
C GLU A 617 -19.88 9.01 -3.20
N ALA A 618 -19.34 9.98 -2.47
CA ALA A 618 -17.94 10.01 -2.04
C ALA A 618 -17.54 8.80 -1.18
N ASP A 619 -18.50 8.13 -0.56
CA ASP A 619 -18.31 6.90 0.20
C ASP A 619 -17.88 5.70 -0.64
N ARG A 620 -18.07 5.73 -1.97
CA ARG A 620 -17.62 4.70 -2.90
C ARG A 620 -16.16 4.83 -3.32
N PHE A 621 -15.54 5.98 -3.06
CA PHE A 621 -14.13 6.21 -3.41
C PHE A 621 -13.18 5.77 -2.30
N GLY A 622 -12.00 5.30 -2.69
CA GLY A 622 -10.89 5.10 -1.77
C GLY A 622 -10.36 6.44 -1.21
N LEU A 623 -9.76 6.40 -0.01
CA LEU A 623 -9.26 7.62 0.64
C LEU A 623 -8.17 8.32 -0.18
N ALA A 624 -7.26 7.56 -0.79
CA ALA A 624 -6.23 8.07 -1.69
C ALA A 624 -6.83 8.72 -2.95
N GLN A 625 -7.90 8.14 -3.53
CA GLN A 625 -8.60 8.72 -4.69
C GLN A 625 -9.28 10.05 -4.33
N LEU A 626 -9.97 10.10 -3.19
CA LEU A 626 -10.59 11.34 -2.71
C LEU A 626 -9.55 12.45 -2.48
N HIS A 627 -8.37 12.09 -1.96
CA HIS A 627 -7.28 13.05 -1.80
C HIS A 627 -6.75 13.55 -3.16
N GLN A 628 -6.55 12.68 -4.13
CA GLN A 628 -6.15 13.06 -5.49
C GLN A 628 -7.17 13.99 -6.15
N LEU A 629 -8.46 13.67 -6.05
CA LEU A 629 -9.56 14.49 -6.57
C LEU A 629 -9.60 15.84 -5.88
N ARG A 630 -9.48 15.90 -4.55
CA ARG A 630 -9.38 17.16 -3.81
C ARG A 630 -8.20 18.02 -4.30
N GLY A 631 -7.08 17.40 -4.64
CA GLY A 631 -5.89 18.07 -5.17
C GLY A 631 -6.05 18.67 -6.58
N ARG A 632 -7.20 18.42 -7.26
CA ARG A 632 -7.52 19.06 -8.56
C ARG A 632 -7.89 20.52 -8.43
N VAL A 633 -8.30 20.95 -7.26
CA VAL A 633 -8.55 22.35 -6.90
C VAL A 633 -7.48 22.88 -5.94
N GLY A 634 -7.48 24.19 -5.69
CA GLY A 634 -6.49 24.82 -4.81
C GLY A 634 -5.13 25.06 -5.45
N ARG A 635 -5.09 25.23 -6.77
CA ARG A 635 -3.87 25.54 -7.52
C ARG A 635 -3.67 27.04 -7.80
N GLY A 636 -4.71 27.84 -7.56
CA GLY A 636 -4.67 29.27 -7.63
C GLY A 636 -4.46 29.92 -6.25
N ASN A 637 -4.46 31.26 -6.20
CA ASN A 637 -4.32 32.04 -4.98
C ASN A 637 -5.65 32.20 -4.20
N GLU A 638 -6.75 31.77 -4.78
CA GLU A 638 -8.08 31.87 -4.20
C GLU A 638 -8.41 30.69 -3.29
N GLN A 639 -9.34 30.93 -2.35
CA GLN A 639 -9.84 29.84 -1.50
C GLN A 639 -10.58 28.80 -2.34
N SER A 640 -10.25 27.54 -2.13
CA SER A 640 -10.85 26.42 -2.84
C SER A 640 -11.67 25.54 -1.91
N TYR A 641 -12.68 24.88 -2.48
CA TYR A 641 -13.70 24.14 -1.76
C TYR A 641 -13.88 22.74 -2.35
N CYS A 642 -13.97 21.76 -1.47
CA CYS A 642 -14.26 20.38 -1.80
C CYS A 642 -15.52 19.93 -1.04
N PHE A 643 -16.55 19.52 -1.77
CA PHE A 643 -17.80 19.01 -1.22
C PHE A 643 -17.88 17.50 -1.47
N LEU A 644 -17.98 16.72 -0.37
CA LEU A 644 -18.10 15.27 -0.41
C LEU A 644 -19.55 14.91 -0.11
N ILE A 645 -20.28 14.50 -1.13
CA ILE A 645 -21.70 14.09 -0.99
C ILE A 645 -21.70 12.58 -0.73
N TYR A 646 -22.35 12.16 0.36
CA TYR A 646 -22.38 10.77 0.81
C TYR A 646 -23.80 10.25 1.03
N GLY A 647 -24.01 8.95 0.79
CA GLY A 647 -25.29 8.27 0.89
C GLY A 647 -25.81 8.14 2.32
N LYS A 648 -27.08 7.75 2.45
CA LYS A 648 -27.79 7.61 3.76
C LYS A 648 -27.26 6.44 4.60
N ASN A 649 -26.75 5.39 3.96
CA ASN A 649 -26.32 4.14 4.60
C ASN A 649 -24.79 4.01 4.54
N LEU A 650 -24.07 4.78 5.37
CA LEU A 650 -22.62 4.70 5.47
C LEU A 650 -22.18 3.51 6.32
N SER A 651 -21.13 2.79 5.84
CA SER A 651 -20.38 1.85 6.68
C SER A 651 -19.51 2.61 7.70
N GLU A 652 -19.16 1.97 8.81
CA GLU A 652 -18.23 2.55 9.80
C GLU A 652 -16.91 3.00 9.15
N SER A 653 -16.34 2.17 8.27
CA SER A 653 -15.14 2.50 7.51
C SER A 653 -15.32 3.68 6.55
N GLY A 654 -16.51 3.87 5.98
CA GLY A 654 -16.86 5.03 5.16
C GLY A 654 -16.87 6.33 6.00
N ILE A 655 -17.45 6.27 7.19
CA ILE A 655 -17.46 7.41 8.12
C ILE A 655 -16.05 7.81 8.51
N GLU A 656 -15.17 6.84 8.84
CA GLU A 656 -13.80 7.11 9.23
C GLU A 656 -13.00 7.74 8.09
N ARG A 657 -13.10 7.21 6.87
CA ARG A 657 -12.43 7.80 5.68
C ARG A 657 -12.82 9.26 5.48
N MET A 658 -14.11 9.57 5.57
CA MET A 658 -14.59 10.95 5.43
C MET A 658 -14.07 11.88 6.51
N LYS A 659 -14.01 11.41 7.77
CA LYS A 659 -13.46 12.17 8.89
C LYS A 659 -11.97 12.47 8.69
N VAL A 660 -11.19 11.47 8.30
CA VAL A 660 -9.76 11.63 8.03
C VAL A 660 -9.50 12.70 6.96
N LEU A 661 -10.24 12.64 5.83
CA LEU A 661 -10.05 13.60 4.75
C LEU A 661 -10.48 15.03 5.13
N ARG A 662 -11.51 15.19 5.97
CA ARG A 662 -11.95 16.49 6.48
C ARG A 662 -10.94 17.10 7.45
N GLN A 663 -10.33 16.29 8.31
CA GLN A 663 -9.44 16.75 9.38
C GLN A 663 -8.02 17.00 8.90
N ASN A 664 -7.59 16.30 7.85
CA ASN A 664 -6.22 16.34 7.36
C ASN A 664 -6.12 16.92 5.94
N THR A 665 -5.19 17.83 5.77
CA THR A 665 -4.81 18.37 4.46
C THR A 665 -3.53 17.73 3.92
N ASP A 666 -2.69 17.16 4.80
CA ASP A 666 -1.44 16.49 4.46
C ASP A 666 -1.69 15.12 3.85
N GLY A 667 -1.25 14.93 2.61
CA GLY A 667 -1.42 13.69 1.87
C GLY A 667 -0.65 12.51 2.48
N PHE A 668 0.45 12.73 3.19
CA PHE A 668 1.20 11.65 3.86
C PHE A 668 0.43 11.08 5.05
N ILE A 669 -0.20 11.95 5.85
CA ILE A 669 -1.07 11.52 6.95
C ILE A 669 -2.26 10.73 6.39
N ILE A 670 -2.88 11.24 5.33
CA ILE A 670 -4.02 10.59 4.68
C ILE A 670 -3.64 9.20 4.14
N ALA A 671 -2.46 9.07 3.56
CA ALA A 671 -1.97 7.78 3.04
C ALA A 671 -1.67 6.77 4.17
N GLU A 672 -1.13 7.23 5.31
CA GLU A 672 -0.91 6.37 6.48
C GLU A 672 -2.24 5.90 7.10
N GLU A 673 -3.25 6.76 7.17
CA GLU A 673 -4.57 6.38 7.64
C GLU A 673 -5.30 5.45 6.66
N ASP A 674 -5.16 5.65 5.33
CA ASP A 674 -5.69 4.73 4.32
C ASP A 674 -5.10 3.32 4.49
N LEU A 675 -3.80 3.24 4.75
CA LEU A 675 -3.11 1.97 5.02
C LEU A 675 -3.66 1.26 6.26
N LYS A 676 -3.93 1.99 7.34
CA LYS A 676 -4.52 1.44 8.58
C LYS A 676 -5.96 0.95 8.35
N LEU A 677 -6.77 1.71 7.61
CA LEU A 677 -8.17 1.41 7.36
C LEU A 677 -8.40 0.21 6.42
N ARG A 678 -7.49 -0.02 5.47
CA ARG A 678 -7.57 -1.18 4.55
C ARG A 678 -7.26 -2.50 5.23
N GLY A 679 -6.45 -2.48 6.29
CA GLY A 679 -6.00 -3.70 6.99
C GLY A 679 -4.99 -4.55 6.20
N PRO A 680 -4.49 -5.65 6.80
CA PRO A 680 -3.36 -6.43 6.27
C PRO A 680 -3.65 -7.22 5.00
N GLY A 681 -4.92 -7.48 4.68
CA GLY A 681 -5.31 -8.40 3.59
C GLY A 681 -5.24 -7.84 2.18
N GLU A 682 -5.36 -6.53 1.99
CA GLU A 682 -5.42 -5.89 0.66
C GLU A 682 -4.06 -5.40 0.15
N ILE A 683 -3.06 -5.30 1.02
CA ILE A 683 -1.73 -4.75 0.67
C ILE A 683 -0.87 -5.77 -0.07
N THR A 684 -1.13 -7.05 0.13
CA THR A 684 -0.44 -8.16 -0.52
C THR A 684 -0.92 -8.45 -1.94
N GLY A 685 -1.63 -7.51 -2.57
CA GLY A 685 -1.93 -7.56 -4.00
C GLY A 685 -0.69 -7.93 -4.79
N THR A 686 -0.60 -9.19 -5.15
CA THR A 686 0.52 -9.97 -5.69
C THR A 686 1.12 -9.44 -6.99
N ALA A 687 0.62 -8.34 -7.52
CA ALA A 687 0.99 -7.87 -8.85
C ALA A 687 2.20 -6.90 -8.90
N GLN A 688 2.56 -6.24 -7.78
CA GLN A 688 3.60 -5.19 -7.82
C GLN A 688 4.97 -5.61 -7.27
N SER A 689 5.05 -6.59 -6.38
CA SER A 689 6.30 -6.96 -5.67
C SER A 689 6.95 -8.28 -6.10
N GLY A 690 6.42 -8.94 -7.14
CA GLY A 690 7.03 -10.17 -7.68
C GLY A 690 7.23 -11.26 -6.62
N ASN A 691 6.25 -12.12 -6.40
CA ASN A 691 6.31 -13.40 -5.67
C ASN A 691 6.74 -13.41 -4.19
N LEU A 692 6.76 -12.29 -3.48
CA LEU A 692 7.03 -12.27 -2.04
C LEU A 692 5.74 -11.97 -1.27
N THR A 693 5.02 -13.02 -0.89
CA THR A 693 3.88 -12.92 0.04
C THR A 693 4.38 -13.01 1.46
N LEU A 694 4.02 -12.02 2.31
CA LEU A 694 4.29 -12.07 3.74
C LEU A 694 3.26 -12.99 4.41
N GLY A 695 3.73 -13.87 5.30
CA GLY A 695 2.89 -14.85 6.00
C GLY A 695 2.40 -14.38 7.36
N ILE A 696 3.29 -13.88 8.21
CA ILE A 696 2.99 -13.46 9.59
C ILE A 696 3.17 -11.96 9.80
N ALA A 697 4.10 -11.34 9.07
CA ALA A 697 4.41 -9.93 9.17
C ALA A 697 3.32 -9.06 8.54
N ASP A 698 3.02 -7.95 9.17
CA ASP A 698 2.13 -6.90 8.68
C ASP A 698 2.91 -5.59 8.57
N ILE A 699 3.05 -5.09 7.34
CA ILE A 699 3.88 -3.93 7.04
C ILE A 699 3.45 -2.67 7.81
N ALA A 700 2.15 -2.47 7.99
CA ALA A 700 1.62 -1.31 8.69
C ALA A 700 1.81 -1.43 10.21
N ARG A 701 1.49 -2.60 10.76
CA ARG A 701 1.59 -2.89 12.20
C ARG A 701 3.05 -3.01 12.66
N ASP A 702 3.89 -3.69 11.87
CA ASP A 702 5.22 -4.12 12.29
C ASP A 702 6.34 -3.17 11.79
N ARG A 703 6.01 -1.87 11.59
CA ARG A 703 6.91 -0.84 11.05
C ARG A 703 8.26 -0.76 11.76
N GLU A 704 8.27 -0.76 13.08
CA GLU A 704 9.53 -0.68 13.84
C GLU A 704 10.42 -1.90 13.63
N ILE A 705 9.82 -3.07 13.52
CA ILE A 705 10.53 -4.33 13.25
C ILE A 705 11.10 -4.28 11.83
N LEU A 706 10.32 -3.79 10.86
CA LEU A 706 10.75 -3.63 9.48
C LEU A 706 11.99 -2.75 9.33
N LEU A 707 12.02 -1.60 10.02
CA LEU A 707 13.17 -0.67 9.98
C LEU A 707 14.44 -1.33 10.54
N LYS A 708 14.32 -2.02 11.68
CA LYS A 708 15.44 -2.74 12.30
C LYS A 708 15.92 -3.90 11.43
N ALA A 709 15.01 -4.65 10.85
CA ALA A 709 15.32 -5.75 9.95
C ALA A 709 16.03 -5.27 8.67
N ARG A 710 15.63 -4.12 8.13
CA ARG A 710 16.30 -3.49 6.98
C ARG A 710 17.72 -3.06 7.29
N GLU A 711 17.92 -2.36 8.40
CA GLU A 711 19.24 -1.92 8.85
C GLU A 711 20.20 -3.11 8.97
N ASP A 712 19.75 -4.16 9.62
CA ASP A 712 20.57 -5.34 9.87
C ASP A 712 20.81 -6.16 8.59
N ALA A 713 19.79 -6.31 7.72
CA ALA A 713 19.93 -7.02 6.44
C ALA A 713 20.93 -6.31 5.50
N PHE A 714 20.88 -4.99 5.43
CA PHE A 714 21.79 -4.21 4.61
C PHE A 714 23.21 -4.28 5.13
N ARG A 715 23.41 -4.17 6.45
CA ARG A 715 24.73 -4.31 7.08
C ARG A 715 25.35 -5.70 6.85
N VAL A 716 24.55 -6.76 6.96
CA VAL A 716 25.01 -8.13 6.67
C VAL A 716 25.39 -8.30 5.21
N PHE A 717 24.57 -7.74 4.31
CA PHE A 717 24.85 -7.80 2.89
C PHE A 717 26.16 -7.06 2.52
N GLU A 718 26.39 -5.86 3.07
CA GLU A 718 27.63 -5.10 2.87
C GLU A 718 28.87 -5.85 3.36
N LYS A 719 28.80 -6.47 4.56
CA LYS A 719 29.88 -7.32 5.09
C LYS A 719 30.17 -8.53 4.20
N GLY A 720 29.15 -9.09 3.54
CA GLY A 720 29.29 -10.22 2.62
C GLY A 720 29.87 -9.85 1.24
N LEU A 721 29.96 -8.54 0.91
CA LEU A 721 30.59 -8.02 -0.30
C LEU A 721 32.09 -7.71 -0.11
N GLN A 722 32.54 -7.50 1.14
CA GLN A 722 33.95 -7.31 1.52
C GLN A 722 34.67 -8.66 1.64
#